data_b858a56e6bedd1213fd756f41e64f825
#
_entry.id   b858a56e6bedd1213fd756f41e64f825
#
_cell.length_a   1.000
_cell.length_b   1.000
_cell.length_c   1.000
_cell.angle_alpha   90.00
_cell.angle_beta   90.00
_cell.angle_gamma   90.00
#
_symmetry.space_group_name_H-M   'P 1'
#
loop_
_entity.id
_entity.type
_entity.pdbx_description
1 polymer ?
#
loop_
_entity_poly.entity_id
_entity_poly.type
_entity_poly.pdbx_seq_one_letter_code
_entity_poly.pdbx_strand_id
1 'polypeptide(L)'
;MRVWCQRALRISLLEVRQVLSHPVEWIAGLAVPLFWALLMSIAFGTGIMTKLPVGLVDMDRSALSRETIQALDAIPSIRLERRDSSLTADEDLRARRTYGTITIPKGFEEENRRGLGAPVVLELNKTYYAIGTILEVDIKTALSTLQMEKLAVKRTAAAGGTFSENGGHLRATLPDIWFLGNPSFNFVAYLLPTFVPGLMALGALLAFVSMLAREWREGGLRTLLKESGGSATALVVGKLAPWLLFWLLAISVWTAGFAGWAGWGAAGPLFLWFTAGWLLILAMAGLALFVVAISPTWVIALSASICLVAPTFPFTGFSFPLDAMTPGARAFGELLPLTHYLEAQSQIWVMNAPLDAIARTQMTLALFPIICFTAALLILPFRIRRWKKAEALAAGLRAAEAQVPQEENSSATGFWKTFALTLRASFLSRDTIAIFGVAAAFYLVFYGWPYGTQQIENIPTGILDLDRSGASRRLINALDASPTTRLTFVLHSESEALDLFRRQKTDVLVTIPEDYSESLARGENTTIHILGSGAYPVKARAVQSAAAGIISDKKALLDNASLMTPGTPVASLEGAAIAAPGLLVTYRFNEISGYGNYTVPMVGPVILQAVILMGIGMAMGGWLAGRPRLPFMQDVMRRPWCEGLGVFLAFWSIAFGWMLYIEGFGFRFGDYGAFGNPEAVVLVSALFSAAVTAFGLAVVTLLGSNAWAAPVTVIISAPALFISGAVWPLENLHWAAIAVSQLIPTTPGIFASAAAAQDGAELQDILPALLHLLLLTGFYGLCYVLRIASMKRPEALQGAAEDVV
;
A
#
# COMPACT_ATOMS: atom_id res chain seq x y z
N MET A 1 -42.60 -20.46 2.02
CA MET A 1 -41.69 -19.76 1.13
C MET A 1 -42.22 -18.37 0.69
N ARG A 2 -43.44 -18.26 0.11
CA ARG A 2 -44.00 -16.95 -0.33
C ARG A 2 -44.05 -15.89 0.77
N VAL A 3 -44.50 -16.21 1.97
CA VAL A 3 -44.58 -15.27 3.11
C VAL A 3 -43.18 -14.82 3.57
N TRP A 4 -42.19 -15.70 3.54
CA TRP A 4 -40.82 -15.36 3.88
C TRP A 4 -40.21 -14.38 2.84
N CYS A 5 -40.39 -14.66 1.54
CA CYS A 5 -39.93 -13.78 0.45
C CYS A 5 -40.60 -12.39 0.54
N GLN A 6 -41.92 -12.34 0.81
CA GLN A 6 -42.60 -11.06 0.97
C GLN A 6 -42.08 -10.25 2.15
N ARG A 7 -41.74 -10.89 3.27
CA ARG A 7 -41.15 -10.24 4.45
C ARG A 7 -39.76 -9.72 4.15
N ALA A 8 -38.92 -10.54 3.53
CA ALA A 8 -37.58 -10.13 3.13
C ALA A 8 -37.61 -8.94 2.15
N LEU A 9 -38.49 -8.99 1.13
CA LEU A 9 -38.68 -7.91 0.16
C LEU A 9 -39.18 -6.62 0.84
N ARG A 10 -40.12 -6.73 1.79
CA ARG A 10 -40.58 -5.56 2.54
C ARG A 10 -39.47 -4.90 3.33
N ILE A 11 -38.60 -5.67 3.99
CA ILE A 11 -37.45 -5.18 4.70
C ILE A 11 -36.45 -4.53 3.72
N SER A 12 -36.20 -5.13 2.55
CA SER A 12 -35.35 -4.56 1.51
C SER A 12 -35.87 -3.21 1.04
N LEU A 13 -37.17 -3.06 0.82
CA LEU A 13 -37.75 -1.78 0.43
C LEU A 13 -37.65 -0.71 1.53
N LEU A 14 -37.82 -1.10 2.79
CA LEU A 14 -37.62 -0.20 3.93
C LEU A 14 -36.16 0.25 4.01
N GLU A 15 -35.21 -0.65 3.79
CA GLU A 15 -33.78 -0.34 3.79
C GLU A 15 -33.42 0.64 2.66
N VAL A 16 -33.88 0.37 1.43
CA VAL A 16 -33.68 1.29 0.28
C VAL A 16 -34.25 2.68 0.57
N ARG A 17 -35.48 2.74 1.08
CA ARG A 17 -36.12 4.01 1.43
C ARG A 17 -35.33 4.76 2.50
N GLN A 18 -34.82 4.06 3.49
CA GLN A 18 -34.03 4.65 4.56
C GLN A 18 -32.69 5.21 4.04
N VAL A 19 -31.99 4.45 3.22
CA VAL A 19 -30.72 4.90 2.59
C VAL A 19 -30.98 6.16 1.74
N LEU A 20 -32.02 6.15 0.92
CA LEU A 20 -32.35 7.31 0.05
C LEU A 20 -32.79 8.54 0.86
N SER A 21 -33.40 8.37 2.03
CA SER A 21 -33.83 9.49 2.89
C SER A 21 -32.68 10.09 3.72
N HIS A 22 -31.55 9.39 3.84
CA HIS A 22 -30.41 9.83 4.63
C HIS A 22 -29.15 9.96 3.74
N PRO A 23 -28.92 11.14 3.15
CA PRO A 23 -27.84 11.34 2.15
C PRO A 23 -26.47 10.97 2.67
N VAL A 24 -26.19 11.14 3.96
CA VAL A 24 -24.92 10.78 4.56
C VAL A 24 -24.64 9.27 4.46
N GLU A 25 -25.66 8.43 4.54
CA GLU A 25 -25.49 6.97 4.47
C GLU A 25 -25.01 6.51 3.08
N TRP A 26 -25.67 6.97 2.02
CA TRP A 26 -25.25 6.57 0.69
C TRP A 26 -23.98 7.30 0.22
N ILE A 27 -23.75 8.55 0.64
CA ILE A 27 -22.49 9.25 0.36
C ILE A 27 -21.34 8.50 1.02
N ALA A 28 -21.42 8.24 2.32
CA ALA A 28 -20.35 7.61 3.08
C ALA A 28 -20.16 6.13 2.74
N GLY A 29 -21.24 5.39 2.56
CA GLY A 29 -21.20 3.95 2.33
C GLY A 29 -21.01 3.52 0.87
N LEU A 30 -21.31 4.39 -0.09
CA LEU A 30 -21.25 4.07 -1.51
C LEU A 30 -20.39 5.07 -2.29
N ALA A 31 -20.68 6.38 -2.19
CA ALA A 31 -20.04 7.38 -3.04
C ALA A 31 -18.55 7.56 -2.69
N VAL A 32 -18.19 7.61 -1.41
CA VAL A 32 -16.78 7.80 -0.98
C VAL A 32 -15.89 6.64 -1.41
N PRO A 33 -16.23 5.37 -1.17
CA PRO A 33 -15.42 4.24 -1.67
C PRO A 33 -15.29 4.21 -3.19
N LEU A 34 -16.38 4.51 -3.92
CA LEU A 34 -16.35 4.57 -5.39
C LEU A 34 -15.53 5.75 -5.90
N PHE A 35 -15.61 6.91 -5.25
CA PHE A 35 -14.77 8.05 -5.57
C PHE A 35 -13.28 7.68 -5.45
N TRP A 36 -12.89 7.01 -4.37
CA TRP A 36 -11.51 6.55 -4.21
C TRP A 36 -11.11 5.50 -5.23
N ALA A 37 -11.99 4.55 -5.56
CA ALA A 37 -11.74 3.56 -6.60
C ALA A 37 -11.53 4.23 -7.97
N LEU A 38 -12.36 5.23 -8.30
CA LEU A 38 -12.24 6.01 -9.53
C LEU A 38 -10.96 6.86 -9.54
N LEU A 39 -10.70 7.60 -8.44
CA LEU A 39 -9.50 8.43 -8.32
C LEU A 39 -8.24 7.59 -8.48
N MET A 40 -8.18 6.42 -7.83
CA MET A 40 -7.05 5.49 -7.99
C MET A 40 -6.91 5.00 -9.43
N SER A 41 -8.02 4.76 -10.13
CA SER A 41 -8.00 4.29 -11.53
C SER A 41 -7.37 5.31 -12.49
N ILE A 42 -7.38 6.59 -12.15
CA ILE A 42 -6.78 7.67 -12.97
C ILE A 42 -5.47 8.22 -12.36
N ALA A 43 -5.17 7.89 -11.11
CA ALA A 43 -4.07 8.50 -10.35
C ALA A 43 -2.71 8.28 -10.99
N PHE A 44 -2.44 7.07 -11.49
CA PHE A 44 -1.10 6.65 -11.93
C PHE A 44 -0.78 7.01 -13.38
N GLY A 45 -1.59 7.85 -14.03
CA GLY A 45 -1.33 8.39 -15.36
C GLY A 45 -1.04 7.31 -16.41
N THR A 46 0.13 7.36 -17.03
CA THR A 46 0.57 6.38 -18.04
C THR A 46 1.01 5.04 -17.45
N GLY A 47 1.18 4.96 -16.14
CA GLY A 47 1.64 3.76 -15.43
C GLY A 47 3.12 3.43 -15.63
N ILE A 48 3.88 4.31 -16.27
CA ILE A 48 5.33 4.20 -16.44
C ILE A 48 5.99 5.40 -15.78
N MET A 49 6.98 5.15 -14.94
CA MET A 49 7.75 6.22 -14.29
C MET A 49 8.71 6.85 -15.30
N THR A 50 8.64 8.16 -15.43
CA THR A 50 9.47 8.92 -16.36
C THR A 50 10.03 10.16 -15.68
N LYS A 51 11.20 10.63 -16.16
CA LYS A 51 11.83 11.88 -15.75
C LYS A 51 12.08 12.01 -14.24
N LEU A 52 12.46 10.91 -13.59
CA LEU A 52 12.81 10.90 -12.18
C LEU A 52 14.07 11.76 -11.95
N PRO A 53 14.09 12.71 -11.01
CA PRO A 53 15.25 13.55 -10.75
C PRO A 53 16.41 12.74 -10.16
N VAL A 54 17.56 12.79 -10.83
CA VAL A 54 18.82 12.15 -10.43
C VAL A 54 19.94 13.19 -10.48
N GLY A 55 20.64 13.36 -9.39
CA GLY A 55 21.79 14.25 -9.30
C GLY A 55 22.96 13.74 -10.16
N LEU A 56 23.66 14.62 -10.85
CA LEU A 56 24.84 14.29 -11.65
C LEU A 56 26.02 15.18 -11.23
N VAL A 57 27.11 14.55 -10.82
CA VAL A 57 28.40 15.21 -10.49
C VAL A 57 29.44 14.66 -11.44
N ASP A 58 29.90 15.48 -12.39
CA ASP A 58 31.01 15.16 -13.31
C ASP A 58 32.29 15.83 -12.86
N MET A 59 33.19 15.06 -12.23
CA MET A 59 34.50 15.55 -11.75
C MET A 59 35.60 15.40 -12.80
N ASP A 60 35.36 14.62 -13.89
CA ASP A 60 36.37 14.33 -14.92
C ASP A 60 36.27 15.29 -16.10
N ARG A 61 35.08 15.68 -16.51
CA ARG A 61 34.80 16.60 -17.61
C ARG A 61 35.50 16.24 -18.93
N SER A 62 35.74 14.96 -19.13
CA SER A 62 36.45 14.39 -20.30
C SER A 62 35.50 14.14 -21.48
N ALA A 63 36.04 13.60 -22.58
CA ALA A 63 35.24 13.14 -23.71
C ALA A 63 34.40 11.91 -23.33
N LEU A 64 34.97 10.97 -22.57
CA LEU A 64 34.29 9.77 -22.10
C LEU A 64 33.19 10.09 -21.10
N SER A 65 33.40 11.06 -20.19
CA SER A 65 32.36 11.48 -19.24
C SER A 65 31.15 12.08 -19.95
N ARG A 66 31.38 12.92 -20.97
CA ARG A 66 30.29 13.50 -21.79
C ARG A 66 29.51 12.46 -22.54
N GLU A 67 30.14 11.46 -23.12
CA GLU A 67 29.47 10.36 -23.82
C GLU A 67 28.64 9.50 -22.85
N THR A 68 29.20 9.20 -21.65
CA THR A 68 28.49 8.51 -20.59
C THR A 68 27.27 9.30 -20.12
N ILE A 69 27.38 10.61 -19.94
CA ILE A 69 26.28 11.50 -19.60
C ILE A 69 25.20 11.49 -20.68
N GLN A 70 25.62 11.52 -21.96
CA GLN A 70 24.67 11.49 -23.07
C GLN A 70 23.88 10.17 -23.12
N ALA A 71 24.55 9.04 -22.86
CA ALA A 71 23.86 7.74 -22.75
C ALA A 71 22.89 7.68 -21.58
N LEU A 72 23.23 8.28 -20.45
CA LEU A 72 22.35 8.36 -19.27
C LEU A 72 21.16 9.32 -19.50
N ASP A 73 21.37 10.44 -20.16
CA ASP A 73 20.33 11.43 -20.46
C ASP A 73 19.31 10.91 -21.51
N ALA A 74 19.70 9.91 -22.30
CA ALA A 74 18.82 9.23 -23.23
C ALA A 74 17.81 8.28 -22.55
N ILE A 75 17.94 7.99 -21.25
CA ILE A 75 17.07 7.09 -20.52
C ILE A 75 15.75 7.81 -20.18
N PRO A 76 14.58 7.33 -20.67
CA PRO A 76 13.30 8.03 -20.46
C PRO A 76 12.87 8.16 -19.01
N SER A 77 13.29 7.24 -18.14
CA SER A 77 12.95 7.25 -16.70
C SER A 77 13.72 8.28 -15.91
N ILE A 78 14.80 8.87 -16.45
CA ILE A 78 15.73 9.75 -15.73
C ILE A 78 15.62 11.18 -16.23
N ARG A 79 15.78 12.13 -15.30
CA ARG A 79 16.06 13.54 -15.56
C ARG A 79 17.33 13.89 -14.78
N LEU A 80 18.42 14.12 -15.50
CA LEU A 80 19.70 14.48 -14.90
C LEU A 80 19.70 15.93 -14.41
N GLU A 81 20.03 16.12 -13.13
CA GLU A 81 20.19 17.42 -12.48
C GLU A 81 21.67 17.63 -12.13
N ARG A 82 22.36 18.49 -12.89
CA ARG A 82 23.78 18.75 -12.67
C ARG A 82 24.02 19.47 -11.35
N ARG A 83 25.04 19.00 -10.63
CA ARG A 83 25.51 19.59 -9.37
C ARG A 83 27.01 19.86 -9.46
N ASP A 84 27.43 20.91 -8.80
CA ASP A 84 28.83 21.35 -8.84
C ASP A 84 29.73 20.54 -7.90
N SER A 85 29.13 19.91 -6.88
CA SER A 85 29.87 19.12 -5.89
C SER A 85 29.09 17.91 -5.41
N SER A 86 29.81 16.90 -4.91
CA SER A 86 29.18 15.73 -4.26
C SER A 86 28.44 16.11 -2.97
N LEU A 87 28.86 17.18 -2.29
CA LEU A 87 28.20 17.66 -1.07
C LEU A 87 26.80 18.17 -1.36
N THR A 88 26.63 19.03 -2.37
CA THR A 88 25.31 19.53 -2.79
C THR A 88 24.42 18.43 -3.32
N ALA A 89 25.00 17.40 -3.95
CA ALA A 89 24.25 16.23 -4.41
C ALA A 89 23.78 15.34 -3.23
N ASP A 90 24.60 15.18 -2.19
CA ASP A 90 24.22 14.46 -0.96
C ASP A 90 23.13 15.23 -0.17
N GLU A 91 23.22 16.55 -0.09
CA GLU A 91 22.18 17.39 0.48
C GLU A 91 20.83 17.22 -0.26
N ASP A 92 20.85 17.23 -1.59
CA ASP A 92 19.66 17.00 -2.41
C ASP A 92 19.06 15.59 -2.20
N LEU A 93 19.94 14.58 -2.04
CA LEU A 93 19.51 13.21 -1.78
C LEU A 93 18.86 13.08 -0.40
N ARG A 94 19.42 13.70 0.65
CA ARG A 94 18.86 13.75 2.01
C ARG A 94 17.54 14.53 2.06
N ALA A 95 17.50 15.64 1.34
CA ALA A 95 16.31 16.48 1.22
C ALA A 95 15.22 15.88 0.31
N ARG A 96 15.46 14.68 -0.24
CA ARG A 96 14.55 13.98 -1.17
C ARG A 96 14.20 14.81 -2.43
N ARG A 97 15.08 15.71 -2.83
CA ARG A 97 14.96 16.44 -4.09
C ARG A 97 15.38 15.58 -5.28
N THR A 98 16.26 14.60 -5.04
CA THR A 98 16.66 13.58 -6.01
C THR A 98 16.50 12.18 -5.43
N TYR A 99 16.26 11.18 -6.27
CA TYR A 99 16.15 9.77 -5.87
C TYR A 99 17.48 9.02 -5.90
N GLY A 100 18.47 9.60 -6.52
CA GLY A 100 19.83 9.07 -6.60
C GLY A 100 20.82 10.12 -7.07
N THR A 101 22.09 9.80 -6.96
CA THR A 101 23.18 10.63 -7.43
C THR A 101 24.17 9.80 -8.24
N ILE A 102 24.51 10.27 -9.42
CA ILE A 102 25.55 9.70 -10.29
C ILE A 102 26.79 10.56 -10.19
N THR A 103 27.90 9.96 -9.76
CA THR A 103 29.18 10.63 -9.68
C THR A 103 30.19 9.99 -10.65
N ILE A 104 30.70 10.77 -11.57
CA ILE A 104 31.80 10.38 -12.45
C ILE A 104 33.11 10.89 -11.80
N PRO A 105 33.98 9.98 -11.34
CA PRO A 105 35.17 10.36 -10.58
C PRO A 105 36.24 11.06 -11.46
N LYS A 106 37.11 11.81 -10.82
CA LYS A 106 38.27 12.43 -11.50
C LYS A 106 39.23 11.34 -12.00
N GLY A 107 39.72 11.47 -13.20
CA GLY A 107 40.59 10.48 -13.85
C GLY A 107 39.85 9.35 -14.55
N PHE A 108 38.51 9.45 -14.66
CA PHE A 108 37.64 8.42 -15.24
C PHE A 108 38.07 7.99 -16.66
N GLU A 109 38.36 8.92 -17.57
CA GLU A 109 38.80 8.57 -18.93
C GLU A 109 40.19 7.95 -18.91
N GLU A 110 41.14 8.51 -18.15
CA GLU A 110 42.52 8.03 -18.09
C GLU A 110 42.62 6.61 -17.55
N GLU A 111 41.89 6.31 -16.43
CA GLU A 111 41.90 4.98 -15.83
C GLU A 111 41.22 3.95 -16.72
N ASN A 112 40.10 4.32 -17.36
CA ASN A 112 39.43 3.44 -18.32
C ASN A 112 40.27 3.20 -19.57
N ARG A 113 41.04 4.20 -20.03
CA ARG A 113 41.97 4.03 -21.14
C ARG A 113 43.14 3.12 -20.80
N ARG A 114 43.60 3.13 -19.54
CA ARG A 114 44.66 2.24 -19.04
C ARG A 114 44.13 0.83 -18.75
N GLY A 115 42.83 0.58 -18.85
CA GLY A 115 42.24 -0.72 -18.53
C GLY A 115 42.03 -0.95 -17.04
N LEU A 116 42.16 0.04 -16.19
CA LEU A 116 41.98 -0.06 -14.75
C LEU A 116 40.53 -0.02 -14.33
N GLY A 117 39.61 0.45 -15.21
CA GLY A 117 38.17 0.36 -15.03
C GLY A 117 37.60 1.26 -13.90
N ALA A 118 37.86 2.58 -13.98
CA ALA A 118 37.20 3.50 -13.05
C ALA A 118 35.67 3.36 -13.13
N PRO A 119 34.99 3.07 -12.02
CA PRO A 119 33.54 2.93 -12.02
C PRO A 119 32.83 4.29 -11.99
N VAL A 120 31.68 4.36 -12.62
CA VAL A 120 30.67 5.37 -12.32
C VAL A 120 30.04 4.99 -10.97
N VAL A 121 29.96 5.93 -10.03
CA VAL A 121 29.38 5.71 -8.73
C VAL A 121 27.92 6.12 -8.76
N LEU A 122 27.03 5.22 -8.41
CA LEU A 122 25.60 5.44 -8.28
C LEU A 122 25.18 5.28 -6.83
N GLU A 123 24.80 6.37 -6.19
CA GLU A 123 24.21 6.36 -4.86
C GLU A 123 22.68 6.46 -4.98
N LEU A 124 21.95 5.52 -4.42
CA LEU A 124 20.50 5.44 -4.50
C LEU A 124 19.85 5.58 -3.13
N ASN A 125 18.82 6.41 -3.03
CA ASN A 125 17.95 6.44 -1.87
C ASN A 125 16.99 5.22 -1.92
N LYS A 126 17.33 4.16 -1.18
CA LYS A 126 16.56 2.93 -1.11
C LYS A 126 15.39 2.99 -0.11
N THR A 127 15.13 4.12 0.52
CA THR A 127 13.85 4.35 1.22
C THR A 127 12.69 4.51 0.23
N TYR A 128 12.98 4.72 -1.07
CA TYR A 128 12.05 4.59 -2.19
C TYR A 128 12.36 3.31 -2.98
N TYR A 129 12.03 2.15 -2.40
CA TYR A 129 12.43 0.84 -2.92
C TYR A 129 12.15 0.63 -4.41
N ALA A 130 10.92 0.90 -4.87
CA ALA A 130 10.51 0.70 -6.26
C ALA A 130 11.26 1.63 -7.21
N ILE A 131 11.34 2.91 -6.88
CA ILE A 131 12.03 3.94 -7.68
C ILE A 131 13.52 3.62 -7.77
N GLY A 132 14.16 3.37 -6.63
CA GLY A 132 15.57 3.01 -6.60
C GLY A 132 15.90 1.76 -7.41
N THR A 133 15.00 0.77 -7.43
CA THR A 133 15.20 -0.46 -8.22
C THR A 133 15.07 -0.20 -9.73
N ILE A 134 14.13 0.66 -10.15
CA ILE A 134 13.99 1.04 -11.57
C ILE A 134 15.24 1.79 -12.03
N LEU A 135 15.65 2.82 -11.28
CA LEU A 135 16.85 3.61 -11.60
C LEU A 135 18.10 2.73 -11.70
N GLU A 136 18.28 1.81 -10.77
CA GLU A 136 19.41 0.87 -10.77
C GLU A 136 19.44 0.01 -12.04
N VAL A 137 18.31 -0.59 -12.42
CA VAL A 137 18.22 -1.44 -13.60
C VAL A 137 18.45 -0.63 -14.87
N ASP A 138 17.81 0.53 -15.01
CA ASP A 138 17.89 1.36 -16.21
C ASP A 138 19.30 1.93 -16.41
N ILE A 139 19.92 2.43 -15.35
CA ILE A 139 21.30 2.96 -15.39
C ILE A 139 22.28 1.84 -15.70
N LYS A 140 22.15 0.68 -15.04
CA LYS A 140 22.99 -0.48 -15.28
C LYS A 140 22.87 -0.96 -16.73
N THR A 141 21.65 -1.00 -17.28
CA THR A 141 21.40 -1.37 -18.66
C THR A 141 22.03 -0.39 -19.63
N ALA A 142 21.86 0.91 -19.44
CA ALA A 142 22.44 1.92 -20.32
C ALA A 142 23.98 1.88 -20.31
N LEU A 143 24.59 1.80 -19.14
CA LEU A 143 26.05 1.70 -19.03
C LEU A 143 26.59 0.40 -19.63
N SER A 144 25.92 -0.74 -19.40
CA SER A 144 26.34 -2.00 -20.01
C SER A 144 26.20 -1.98 -21.54
N THR A 145 25.18 -1.31 -22.08
CA THR A 145 25.01 -1.13 -23.53
C THR A 145 26.13 -0.29 -24.10
N LEU A 146 26.46 0.84 -23.46
CA LEU A 146 27.59 1.69 -23.85
C LEU A 146 28.93 0.93 -23.80
N GLN A 147 29.11 0.09 -22.79
CA GLN A 147 30.30 -0.77 -22.67
C GLN A 147 30.43 -1.73 -23.85
N MET A 148 29.33 -2.42 -24.20
CA MET A 148 29.30 -3.40 -25.26
C MET A 148 29.55 -2.74 -26.63
N GLU A 149 28.98 -1.58 -26.85
CA GLU A 149 29.20 -0.81 -28.07
C GLU A 149 30.68 -0.46 -28.27
N LYS A 150 31.34 0.02 -27.20
CA LYS A 150 32.77 0.30 -27.23
C LYS A 150 33.64 -0.93 -27.45
N LEU A 151 33.28 -2.02 -26.81
CA LEU A 151 33.97 -3.30 -26.98
C LEU A 151 33.84 -3.81 -28.43
N ALA A 152 32.62 -3.68 -28.99
CA ALA A 152 32.34 -4.02 -30.37
C ALA A 152 33.19 -3.20 -31.35
N VAL A 153 33.20 -1.88 -31.20
CA VAL A 153 34.01 -0.99 -32.04
C VAL A 153 35.50 -1.37 -32.01
N LYS A 154 36.05 -1.67 -30.83
CA LYS A 154 37.44 -2.08 -30.68
C LYS A 154 37.77 -3.43 -31.29
N ARG A 155 36.94 -4.44 -31.09
CA ARG A 155 37.12 -5.78 -31.72
C ARG A 155 37.07 -5.67 -33.23
N THR A 156 36.16 -4.87 -33.78
CA THR A 156 36.02 -4.63 -35.21
C THR A 156 37.26 -3.90 -35.76
N ALA A 157 37.77 -2.87 -35.09
CA ALA A 157 38.98 -2.18 -35.45
C ALA A 157 40.22 -3.10 -35.40
N ALA A 158 40.33 -3.97 -34.40
CA ALA A 158 41.41 -4.93 -34.25
C ALA A 158 41.34 -6.05 -35.34
N ALA A 159 40.13 -6.40 -35.81
CA ALA A 159 39.93 -7.40 -36.85
C ALA A 159 40.02 -6.83 -38.29
N GLY A 160 40.25 -5.53 -38.46
CA GLY A 160 40.36 -4.86 -39.76
C GLY A 160 39.04 -4.80 -40.54
N GLY A 161 37.89 -5.07 -39.93
CA GLY A 161 36.57 -5.07 -40.52
C GLY A 161 35.74 -3.82 -40.25
N THR A 162 34.56 -3.70 -40.87
CA THR A 162 33.60 -2.63 -40.59
C THR A 162 32.62 -3.06 -39.48
N PHE A 163 32.13 -2.12 -38.74
CA PHE A 163 31.20 -2.36 -37.59
C PHE A 163 29.95 -3.16 -38.01
N SER A 164 29.48 -3.06 -39.25
CA SER A 164 28.29 -3.75 -39.70
C SER A 164 28.48 -5.27 -39.85
N GLU A 165 29.70 -5.75 -40.07
CA GLU A 165 29.96 -7.18 -40.32
C GLU A 165 30.13 -7.98 -39.01
N ASN A 166 30.64 -7.36 -37.95
CA ASN A 166 30.96 -8.03 -36.67
C ASN A 166 30.19 -7.54 -35.47
N GLY A 167 29.41 -6.45 -35.56
CA GLY A 167 28.74 -5.81 -34.42
C GLY A 167 27.44 -6.46 -33.98
N GLY A 168 26.92 -7.44 -34.74
CA GLY A 168 25.61 -8.03 -34.48
C GLY A 168 25.53 -9.01 -33.33
N HIS A 169 26.67 -9.38 -32.71
CA HIS A 169 26.74 -10.49 -31.77
C HIS A 169 27.18 -10.12 -30.36
N LEU A 170 27.38 -8.84 -30.05
CA LEU A 170 27.79 -8.41 -28.70
C LEU A 170 26.61 -7.86 -27.90
N ARG A 171 25.83 -8.74 -27.29
CA ARG A 171 24.85 -8.38 -26.26
C ARG A 171 25.39 -8.70 -24.88
N ALA A 172 25.11 -7.84 -23.89
CA ALA A 172 25.41 -8.16 -22.50
C ALA A 172 24.64 -9.41 -22.08
N THR A 173 25.30 -10.35 -21.43
CA THR A 173 24.65 -11.54 -20.85
C THR A 173 23.87 -11.11 -19.61
N LEU A 174 22.83 -10.34 -19.79
CA LEU A 174 21.89 -10.00 -18.72
C LEU A 174 20.68 -10.93 -18.86
N PRO A 175 20.16 -11.44 -17.75
CA PRO A 175 18.93 -12.20 -17.78
C PRO A 175 17.80 -11.33 -18.34
N ASP A 176 17.20 -11.77 -19.46
CA ASP A 176 16.05 -11.11 -20.04
C ASP A 176 14.79 -11.46 -19.26
N ILE A 177 14.00 -10.48 -18.89
CA ILE A 177 12.79 -10.69 -18.09
C ILE A 177 11.53 -10.37 -18.89
N TRP A 178 10.59 -11.29 -18.87
CA TRP A 178 9.30 -11.16 -19.52
C TRP A 178 8.19 -11.28 -18.49
N PHE A 179 7.26 -10.34 -18.53
CA PHE A 179 6.09 -10.36 -17.66
C PHE A 179 4.85 -10.79 -18.44
N LEU A 180 4.35 -11.97 -18.14
CA LEU A 180 3.12 -12.46 -18.75
C LEU A 180 1.96 -11.52 -18.39
N GLY A 181 1.21 -11.05 -19.38
CA GLY A 181 0.08 -10.12 -19.21
C GLY A 181 0.47 -8.65 -18.96
N ASN A 182 1.76 -8.34 -18.79
CA ASN A 182 2.24 -6.97 -18.60
C ASN A 182 3.66 -6.77 -19.18
N PRO A 183 3.86 -6.96 -20.49
CA PRO A 183 5.20 -6.99 -21.08
C PRO A 183 5.95 -5.66 -20.97
N SER A 184 5.25 -4.53 -20.90
CA SER A 184 5.84 -3.19 -20.76
C SER A 184 6.11 -2.81 -19.31
N PHE A 185 5.88 -3.69 -18.35
CA PHE A 185 5.97 -3.41 -16.91
C PHE A 185 5.20 -2.13 -16.51
N ASN A 186 3.95 -2.06 -16.91
CA ASN A 186 3.07 -0.95 -16.58
C ASN A 186 2.54 -1.10 -15.15
N PHE A 187 2.79 -0.09 -14.31
CA PHE A 187 2.36 -0.09 -12.91
C PHE A 187 0.84 0.00 -12.74
N VAL A 188 0.11 0.60 -13.69
CA VAL A 188 -1.36 0.60 -13.68
C VAL A 188 -1.89 -0.82 -13.74
N ALA A 189 -1.34 -1.63 -14.67
CA ALA A 189 -1.70 -3.04 -14.81
C ALA A 189 -1.32 -3.88 -13.58
N TYR A 190 -0.35 -3.46 -12.80
CA TYR A 190 0.07 -4.12 -11.57
C TYR A 190 -0.75 -3.67 -10.36
N LEU A 191 -0.87 -2.35 -10.13
CA LEU A 191 -1.46 -1.80 -8.90
C LEU A 191 -2.99 -1.82 -8.91
N LEU A 192 -3.65 -1.41 -10.01
CA LEU A 192 -5.10 -1.22 -10.01
C LEU A 192 -5.89 -2.49 -9.77
N PRO A 193 -5.62 -3.62 -10.48
CA PRO A 193 -6.42 -4.82 -10.29
C PRO A 193 -6.29 -5.44 -8.91
N THR A 194 -5.28 -5.03 -8.16
CA THR A 194 -5.10 -5.47 -6.77
C THR A 194 -5.72 -4.49 -5.79
N PHE A 195 -5.42 -3.21 -5.97
CA PHE A 195 -5.76 -2.19 -4.99
C PHE A 195 -7.24 -1.81 -5.01
N VAL A 196 -7.84 -1.66 -6.20
CA VAL A 196 -9.24 -1.23 -6.31
C VAL A 196 -10.22 -2.28 -5.76
N PRO A 197 -10.12 -3.58 -6.08
CA PRO A 197 -10.96 -4.59 -5.44
C PRO A 197 -10.74 -4.68 -3.92
N GLY A 198 -9.52 -4.46 -3.44
CA GLY A 198 -9.22 -4.37 -2.02
C GLY A 198 -9.94 -3.21 -1.32
N LEU A 199 -9.93 -2.02 -1.94
CA LEU A 199 -10.71 -0.86 -1.47
C LEU A 199 -12.22 -1.11 -1.51
N MET A 200 -12.70 -1.75 -2.57
CA MET A 200 -14.12 -2.11 -2.69
C MET A 200 -14.52 -3.13 -1.62
N ALA A 201 -13.68 -4.11 -1.33
CA ALA A 201 -13.90 -5.08 -0.27
C ALA A 201 -13.94 -4.40 1.11
N LEU A 202 -13.02 -3.48 1.40
CA LEU A 202 -13.02 -2.68 2.63
C LEU A 202 -14.28 -1.82 2.74
N GLY A 203 -14.61 -1.09 1.67
CA GLY A 203 -15.80 -0.25 1.61
C GLY A 203 -17.09 -1.06 1.79
N ALA A 204 -17.20 -2.20 1.13
CA ALA A 204 -18.32 -3.12 1.26
C ALA A 204 -18.47 -3.66 2.70
N LEU A 205 -17.37 -4.10 3.30
CA LEU A 205 -17.38 -4.59 4.70
C LEU A 205 -17.88 -3.51 5.66
N LEU A 206 -17.33 -2.30 5.57
CA LEU A 206 -17.70 -1.19 6.45
C LEU A 206 -19.16 -0.76 6.23
N ALA A 207 -19.64 -0.77 4.98
CA ALA A 207 -21.02 -0.52 4.66
C ALA A 207 -21.95 -1.58 5.26
N PHE A 208 -21.63 -2.87 5.09
CA PHE A 208 -22.41 -3.97 5.66
C PHE A 208 -22.44 -3.93 7.19
N VAL A 209 -21.30 -3.69 7.84
CA VAL A 209 -21.25 -3.58 9.32
C VAL A 209 -22.06 -2.39 9.82
N SER A 210 -21.90 -1.22 9.21
CA SER A 210 -22.61 0.00 9.61
C SER A 210 -24.11 -0.13 9.45
N MET A 211 -24.57 -0.76 8.35
CA MET A 211 -25.96 -1.04 8.06
C MET A 211 -26.55 -2.10 9.02
N LEU A 212 -25.83 -3.20 9.25
CA LEU A 212 -26.29 -4.26 10.17
C LEU A 212 -26.36 -3.80 11.62
N ALA A 213 -25.46 -2.88 12.02
CA ALA A 213 -25.39 -2.36 13.38
C ALA A 213 -26.29 -1.13 13.63
N ARG A 214 -26.94 -0.59 12.61
CA ARG A 214 -27.73 0.65 12.71
C ARG A 214 -28.80 0.59 13.78
N GLU A 215 -29.64 -0.45 13.75
CA GLU A 215 -30.74 -0.59 14.72
C GLU A 215 -30.23 -0.82 16.14
N TRP A 216 -29.04 -1.28 16.27
CA TRP A 216 -28.38 -1.44 17.56
C TRP A 216 -28.04 -0.09 18.18
N ARG A 217 -27.67 0.83 17.34
CA ARG A 217 -27.28 2.19 17.68
C ARG A 217 -28.48 3.12 17.88
N GLU A 218 -29.46 3.05 16.94
CA GLU A 218 -30.59 3.98 16.89
C GLU A 218 -31.85 3.45 17.61
N GLY A 219 -31.89 2.16 17.89
CA GLY A 219 -33.08 1.45 18.31
C GLY A 219 -33.90 1.04 17.08
N GLY A 220 -34.98 0.33 17.30
CA GLY A 220 -35.87 -0.10 16.20
C GLY A 220 -35.72 -1.57 15.83
N LEU A 221 -34.82 -2.31 16.43
CA LEU A 221 -34.67 -3.75 16.19
C LEU A 221 -36.02 -4.53 16.44
N ARG A 222 -36.82 -4.10 17.43
CA ARG A 222 -38.12 -4.71 17.72
C ARG A 222 -39.10 -4.51 16.57
N THR A 223 -39.10 -3.32 15.97
CA THR A 223 -39.96 -3.01 14.82
C THR A 223 -39.61 -3.87 13.63
N LEU A 224 -38.31 -3.94 13.27
CA LEU A 224 -37.82 -4.78 12.17
C LEU A 224 -38.08 -6.29 12.43
N LEU A 225 -37.95 -6.75 13.66
CA LEU A 225 -38.25 -8.12 14.03
C LEU A 225 -39.76 -8.43 13.91
N LYS A 226 -40.67 -7.47 14.20
CA LYS A 226 -42.09 -7.61 13.92
C LYS A 226 -42.36 -7.68 12.42
N GLU A 227 -41.78 -6.80 11.65
CA GLU A 227 -41.87 -6.79 10.17
C GLU A 227 -41.37 -8.10 9.53
N SER A 228 -40.26 -8.65 10.07
CA SER A 228 -39.74 -9.96 9.66
C SER A 228 -40.60 -11.15 10.12
N GLY A 229 -41.64 -10.90 10.96
CA GLY A 229 -42.41 -11.93 11.60
C GLY A 229 -41.60 -12.83 12.53
N GLY A 230 -40.58 -12.30 13.16
CA GLY A 230 -39.66 -13.02 14.05
C GLY A 230 -38.59 -13.85 13.35
N SER A 231 -38.53 -13.86 12.02
CA SER A 231 -37.55 -14.61 11.24
C SER A 231 -36.25 -13.85 11.12
N ALA A 232 -35.19 -14.33 11.80
CA ALA A 232 -33.85 -13.76 11.70
C ALA A 232 -33.26 -13.82 10.29
N THR A 233 -33.56 -14.90 9.56
CA THR A 233 -33.07 -15.05 8.18
C THR A 233 -33.73 -14.08 7.21
N ALA A 234 -35.04 -13.85 7.33
CA ALA A 234 -35.75 -12.87 6.51
C ALA A 234 -35.25 -11.44 6.80
N LEU A 235 -34.95 -11.14 8.08
CA LEU A 235 -34.35 -9.88 8.47
C LEU A 235 -32.98 -9.67 7.83
N VAL A 236 -32.08 -10.63 7.96
CA VAL A 236 -30.70 -10.56 7.44
C VAL A 236 -30.71 -10.42 5.92
N VAL A 237 -31.45 -11.30 5.22
CA VAL A 237 -31.52 -11.27 3.75
C VAL A 237 -32.15 -9.96 3.29
N GLY A 238 -33.25 -9.52 3.93
CA GLY A 238 -33.91 -8.28 3.56
C GLY A 238 -33.01 -7.04 3.71
N LYS A 239 -32.19 -6.99 4.74
CA LYS A 239 -31.23 -5.88 4.95
C LYS A 239 -30.04 -5.96 4.00
N LEU A 240 -29.44 -7.14 3.85
CA LEU A 240 -28.24 -7.30 3.03
C LEU A 240 -28.50 -7.15 1.53
N ALA A 241 -29.65 -7.58 1.04
CA ALA A 241 -29.90 -7.72 -0.39
C ALA A 241 -29.69 -6.43 -1.20
N PRO A 242 -30.16 -5.23 -0.80
CA PRO A 242 -29.94 -4.01 -1.59
C PRO A 242 -28.46 -3.63 -1.67
N TRP A 243 -27.77 -3.68 -0.54
CA TRP A 243 -26.34 -3.35 -0.45
C TRP A 243 -25.46 -4.37 -1.18
N LEU A 244 -25.82 -5.64 -1.06
CA LEU A 244 -25.13 -6.72 -1.75
C LEU A 244 -25.28 -6.58 -3.27
N LEU A 245 -26.50 -6.32 -3.78
CA LEU A 245 -26.73 -6.10 -5.20
C LEU A 245 -25.90 -4.92 -5.73
N PHE A 246 -25.84 -3.82 -4.97
CA PHE A 246 -25.03 -2.67 -5.34
C PHE A 246 -23.54 -3.01 -5.46
N TRP A 247 -22.96 -3.67 -4.44
CA TRP A 247 -21.54 -3.99 -4.44
C TRP A 247 -21.18 -5.08 -5.47
N LEU A 248 -22.06 -6.04 -5.73
CA LEU A 248 -21.90 -7.01 -6.81
C LEU A 248 -21.89 -6.33 -8.18
N LEU A 249 -22.76 -5.35 -8.38
CA LEU A 249 -22.76 -4.54 -9.59
C LEU A 249 -21.51 -3.69 -9.70
N ALA A 250 -21.10 -3.02 -8.62
CA ALA A 250 -19.94 -2.15 -8.60
C ALA A 250 -18.64 -2.91 -8.96
N ILE A 251 -18.40 -4.09 -8.36
CA ILE A 251 -17.22 -4.89 -8.68
C ILE A 251 -17.28 -5.43 -10.13
N SER A 252 -18.49 -5.73 -10.63
CA SER A 252 -18.67 -6.17 -12.01
C SER A 252 -18.38 -5.06 -13.01
N VAL A 253 -18.88 -3.85 -12.76
CA VAL A 253 -18.60 -2.66 -13.59
C VAL A 253 -17.11 -2.35 -13.61
N TRP A 254 -16.45 -2.42 -12.45
CA TRP A 254 -15.01 -2.22 -12.38
C TRP A 254 -14.23 -3.28 -13.17
N THR A 255 -14.56 -4.57 -12.99
CA THR A 255 -13.90 -5.67 -13.73
C THR A 255 -14.10 -5.53 -15.23
N ALA A 256 -15.33 -5.22 -15.68
CA ALA A 256 -15.62 -4.99 -17.09
C ALA A 256 -14.89 -3.76 -17.65
N GLY A 257 -14.81 -2.68 -16.86
CA GLY A 257 -14.10 -1.46 -17.24
C GLY A 257 -12.60 -1.70 -17.37
N PHE A 258 -11.99 -2.42 -16.42
CA PHE A 258 -10.58 -2.75 -16.48
C PHE A 258 -10.23 -3.70 -17.63
N ALA A 259 -10.96 -4.82 -17.74
CA ALA A 259 -10.69 -5.81 -18.77
C ALA A 259 -11.04 -5.35 -20.19
N GLY A 260 -12.13 -4.59 -20.35
CA GLY A 260 -12.65 -4.18 -21.64
C GLY A 260 -12.20 -2.78 -22.07
N TRP A 261 -12.61 -1.76 -21.31
CA TRP A 261 -12.40 -0.36 -21.70
C TRP A 261 -10.95 0.10 -21.54
N ALA A 262 -10.28 -0.29 -20.47
CA ALA A 262 -8.85 0.04 -20.28
C ALA A 262 -7.90 -0.82 -21.13
N GLY A 263 -8.41 -1.82 -21.85
CA GLY A 263 -7.64 -2.62 -22.79
C GLY A 263 -6.72 -3.67 -22.17
N TRP A 264 -6.86 -3.93 -20.88
CA TRP A 264 -6.06 -4.93 -20.18
C TRP A 264 -6.63 -6.35 -20.25
N GLY A 265 -7.32 -6.71 -21.28
CA GLY A 265 -8.03 -7.99 -21.56
C GLY A 265 -7.72 -9.17 -20.65
N ALA A 266 -8.68 -10.03 -20.42
CA ALA A 266 -8.44 -11.26 -19.67
C ALA A 266 -7.89 -12.35 -20.60
N ALA A 267 -6.80 -13.01 -20.20
CA ALA A 267 -6.27 -14.15 -20.93
C ALA A 267 -7.17 -15.39 -20.83
N GLY A 268 -7.87 -15.52 -19.70
CA GLY A 268 -8.85 -16.59 -19.44
C GLY A 268 -10.30 -16.12 -19.49
N PRO A 269 -11.25 -16.99 -19.10
CA PRO A 269 -12.68 -16.72 -19.18
C PRO A 269 -13.12 -15.57 -18.24
N LEU A 270 -13.53 -14.44 -18.81
CA LEU A 270 -13.92 -13.24 -18.06
C LEU A 270 -15.06 -13.50 -17.05
N PHE A 271 -15.99 -14.42 -17.38
CA PHE A 271 -17.07 -14.79 -16.48
C PHE A 271 -16.56 -15.33 -15.13
N LEU A 272 -15.48 -16.09 -15.14
CA LEU A 272 -14.86 -16.59 -13.90
C LEU A 272 -14.23 -15.46 -13.07
N TRP A 273 -13.82 -14.35 -13.70
CA TRP A 273 -13.35 -13.19 -12.95
C TRP A 273 -14.53 -12.47 -12.24
N PHE A 274 -15.67 -12.33 -12.91
CA PHE A 274 -16.89 -11.83 -12.24
C PHE A 274 -17.27 -12.69 -11.04
N THR A 275 -17.27 -14.03 -11.20
CA THR A 275 -17.61 -14.93 -10.08
C THR A 275 -16.64 -14.81 -8.92
N ALA A 276 -15.34 -14.64 -9.17
CA ALA A 276 -14.36 -14.39 -8.11
C ALA A 276 -14.66 -13.08 -7.36
N GLY A 277 -14.97 -11.99 -8.08
CA GLY A 277 -15.38 -10.70 -7.49
C GLY A 277 -16.67 -10.83 -6.66
N TRP A 278 -17.66 -11.57 -7.15
CA TRP A 278 -18.88 -11.81 -6.40
C TRP A 278 -18.64 -12.61 -5.13
N LEU A 279 -17.79 -13.62 -5.17
CA LEU A 279 -17.40 -14.40 -4.00
C LEU A 279 -16.68 -13.54 -2.97
N LEU A 280 -15.82 -12.61 -3.38
CA LEU A 280 -15.16 -11.65 -2.51
C LEU A 280 -16.21 -10.78 -1.77
N ILE A 281 -17.16 -10.19 -2.50
CA ILE A 281 -18.20 -9.34 -1.89
C ILE A 281 -19.11 -10.16 -0.96
N LEU A 282 -19.46 -11.40 -1.33
CA LEU A 282 -20.20 -12.32 -0.47
C LEU A 282 -19.41 -12.68 0.81
N ALA A 283 -18.08 -12.86 0.69
CA ALA A 283 -17.23 -13.10 1.83
C ALA A 283 -17.22 -11.89 2.78
N MET A 284 -17.15 -10.67 2.26
CA MET A 284 -17.24 -9.43 3.06
C MET A 284 -18.60 -9.30 3.75
N ALA A 285 -19.70 -9.62 3.07
CA ALA A 285 -21.04 -9.62 3.66
C ALA A 285 -21.19 -10.67 4.78
N GLY A 286 -20.69 -11.88 4.57
CA GLY A 286 -20.65 -12.94 5.56
C GLY A 286 -19.81 -12.57 6.78
N LEU A 287 -18.62 -12.01 6.53
CA LEU A 287 -17.71 -11.54 7.59
C LEU A 287 -18.34 -10.41 8.41
N ALA A 288 -18.98 -9.44 7.75
CA ALA A 288 -19.71 -8.36 8.42
C ALA A 288 -20.80 -8.91 9.36
N LEU A 289 -21.59 -9.83 8.87
CA LEU A 289 -22.64 -10.46 9.66
C LEU A 289 -22.07 -11.24 10.85
N PHE A 290 -20.99 -11.98 10.64
CA PHE A 290 -20.31 -12.74 11.67
C PHE A 290 -19.75 -11.83 12.76
N VAL A 291 -19.00 -10.79 12.36
CA VAL A 291 -18.41 -9.82 13.31
C VAL A 291 -19.51 -9.10 14.10
N VAL A 292 -20.59 -8.67 13.46
CA VAL A 292 -21.73 -8.06 14.14
C VAL A 292 -22.40 -9.06 15.10
N ALA A 293 -22.54 -10.33 14.73
CA ALA A 293 -23.14 -11.35 15.58
C ALA A 293 -22.33 -11.63 16.86
N ILE A 294 -20.99 -11.62 16.80
CA ILE A 294 -20.12 -11.92 17.95
C ILE A 294 -19.84 -10.69 18.81
N SER A 295 -19.84 -9.51 18.24
CA SER A 295 -19.38 -8.28 18.91
C SER A 295 -20.33 -7.81 20.00
N PRO A 296 -19.86 -7.36 21.16
CA PRO A 296 -20.71 -6.87 22.25
C PRO A 296 -21.38 -5.53 21.93
N THR A 297 -20.70 -4.65 21.21
CA THR A 297 -21.20 -3.32 20.78
C THR A 297 -20.98 -3.11 19.28
N TRP A 298 -21.73 -2.18 18.70
CA TRP A 298 -21.56 -1.82 17.28
C TRP A 298 -20.17 -1.23 17.03
N VAL A 299 -19.62 -0.52 18.01
CA VAL A 299 -18.29 0.08 17.96
C VAL A 299 -17.21 -0.99 17.84
N ILE A 300 -17.28 -2.03 18.69
CA ILE A 300 -16.35 -3.15 18.61
C ILE A 300 -16.49 -3.89 17.29
N ALA A 301 -17.73 -4.05 16.77
CA ALA A 301 -17.93 -4.65 15.46
C ALA A 301 -17.23 -3.87 14.35
N LEU A 302 -17.37 -2.55 14.36
CA LEU A 302 -16.73 -1.68 13.39
C LEU A 302 -15.20 -1.70 13.53
N SER A 303 -14.70 -1.55 14.77
CA SER A 303 -13.25 -1.58 15.04
C SER A 303 -12.62 -2.90 14.66
N ALA A 304 -13.25 -4.03 15.02
CA ALA A 304 -12.77 -5.36 14.65
C ALA A 304 -12.73 -5.54 13.13
N SER A 305 -13.74 -5.04 12.40
CA SER A 305 -13.77 -5.10 10.94
C SER A 305 -12.64 -4.27 10.32
N ILE A 306 -12.37 -3.09 10.85
CA ILE A 306 -11.28 -2.23 10.40
C ILE A 306 -9.93 -2.89 10.71
N CYS A 307 -9.73 -3.37 11.93
CA CYS A 307 -8.50 -4.04 12.33
C CYS A 307 -8.22 -5.31 11.52
N LEU A 308 -9.28 -6.00 11.07
CA LEU A 308 -9.13 -7.21 10.28
C LEU A 308 -8.79 -6.91 8.81
N VAL A 309 -9.41 -5.89 8.21
CA VAL A 309 -9.31 -5.67 6.75
C VAL A 309 -8.38 -4.51 6.36
N ALA A 310 -8.25 -3.45 7.16
CA ALA A 310 -7.37 -2.35 6.81
C ALA A 310 -5.88 -2.76 6.66
N PRO A 311 -5.31 -3.63 7.52
CA PRO A 311 -3.94 -4.09 7.38
C PRO A 311 -3.80 -5.33 6.49
N THR A 312 -4.85 -5.79 5.79
CA THR A 312 -4.76 -7.03 5.00
C THR A 312 -3.83 -6.92 3.81
N PHE A 313 -3.68 -5.74 3.25
CA PHE A 313 -2.93 -5.51 2.03
C PHE A 313 -1.49 -6.05 2.09
N PRO A 314 -0.69 -5.82 3.15
CA PRO A 314 0.62 -6.43 3.32
C PRO A 314 0.63 -7.95 3.33
N PHE A 315 -0.42 -8.57 3.87
CA PHE A 315 -0.50 -10.02 4.05
C PHE A 315 -1.05 -10.77 2.85
N THR A 316 -1.51 -10.09 1.80
CA THR A 316 -2.11 -10.75 0.61
C THR A 316 -1.11 -11.37 -0.35
N GLY A 317 0.19 -11.21 -0.11
CA GLY A 317 1.22 -11.66 -1.03
C GLY A 317 1.48 -10.71 -2.20
N PHE A 318 0.75 -9.59 -2.29
CA PHE A 318 0.85 -8.63 -3.38
C PHE A 318 2.10 -7.74 -3.28
N SER A 319 2.25 -7.04 -2.16
CA SER A 319 3.40 -6.16 -1.94
C SER A 319 4.66 -6.92 -1.55
N PHE A 320 4.50 -7.98 -0.78
CA PHE A 320 5.58 -8.85 -0.32
C PHE A 320 5.14 -10.31 -0.46
N PRO A 321 5.90 -11.20 -1.13
CA PRO A 321 5.48 -12.56 -1.40
C PRO A 321 5.15 -13.35 -0.15
N LEU A 322 4.07 -14.14 -0.16
CA LEU A 322 3.68 -15.01 0.96
C LEU A 322 4.78 -16.00 1.33
N ASP A 323 5.50 -16.50 0.33
CA ASP A 323 6.59 -17.45 0.52
C ASP A 323 7.81 -16.86 1.26
N ALA A 324 7.98 -15.52 1.16
CA ALA A 324 9.04 -14.81 1.86
C ALA A 324 8.63 -14.36 3.27
N MET A 325 7.34 -14.48 3.64
CA MET A 325 6.85 -14.11 4.97
C MET A 325 7.22 -15.17 6.03
N THR A 326 7.23 -14.75 7.29
CA THR A 326 7.30 -15.68 8.41
C THR A 326 6.09 -16.64 8.40
N PRO A 327 6.21 -17.88 8.90
CA PRO A 327 5.13 -18.87 8.84
C PRO A 327 3.80 -18.39 9.45
N GLY A 328 3.87 -17.61 10.53
CA GLY A 328 2.69 -17.05 11.17
C GLY A 328 2.01 -15.96 10.33
N ALA A 329 2.79 -15.05 9.71
CA ALA A 329 2.27 -14.02 8.83
C ALA A 329 1.66 -14.62 7.56
N ARG A 330 2.30 -15.64 6.99
CA ARG A 330 1.77 -16.41 5.87
C ARG A 330 0.43 -17.07 6.20
N ALA A 331 0.35 -17.79 7.33
CA ALA A 331 -0.89 -18.44 7.77
C ALA A 331 -2.03 -17.42 7.97
N PHE A 332 -1.72 -16.23 8.50
CA PHE A 332 -2.69 -15.15 8.59
C PHE A 332 -3.14 -14.66 7.21
N GLY A 333 -2.19 -14.47 6.28
CA GLY A 333 -2.49 -14.08 4.90
C GLY A 333 -3.42 -15.08 4.18
N GLU A 334 -3.22 -16.38 4.40
CA GLU A 334 -4.07 -17.45 3.86
C GLU A 334 -5.50 -17.46 4.45
N LEU A 335 -5.73 -16.85 5.60
CA LEU A 335 -7.07 -16.66 6.19
C LEU A 335 -7.83 -15.45 5.64
N LEU A 336 -7.25 -14.70 4.71
CA LEU A 336 -7.89 -13.51 4.16
C LEU A 336 -8.58 -13.81 2.83
N PRO A 337 -9.87 -13.48 2.67
CA PRO A 337 -10.57 -13.68 1.40
C PRO A 337 -9.95 -12.93 0.23
N LEU A 338 -9.34 -11.76 0.49
CA LEU A 338 -8.70 -10.95 -0.53
C LEU A 338 -7.50 -11.67 -1.16
N THR A 339 -6.73 -12.43 -0.38
CA THR A 339 -5.60 -13.25 -0.86
C THR A 339 -6.04 -14.22 -1.97
N HIS A 340 -7.08 -14.99 -1.70
CA HIS A 340 -7.62 -15.96 -2.65
C HIS A 340 -8.30 -15.32 -3.86
N TYR A 341 -8.89 -14.12 -3.67
CA TYR A 341 -9.41 -13.36 -4.80
C TYR A 341 -8.29 -12.91 -5.73
N LEU A 342 -7.19 -12.36 -5.19
CA LEU A 342 -6.06 -11.91 -5.99
C LEU A 342 -5.36 -13.06 -6.72
N GLU A 343 -5.29 -14.23 -6.10
CA GLU A 343 -4.81 -15.46 -6.72
C GLU A 343 -5.72 -15.87 -7.89
N ALA A 344 -7.05 -15.97 -7.66
CA ALA A 344 -8.02 -16.30 -8.71
C ALA A 344 -7.98 -15.27 -9.86
N GLN A 345 -7.89 -13.99 -9.55
CA GLN A 345 -7.73 -12.92 -10.51
C GLN A 345 -6.46 -13.10 -11.37
N SER A 346 -5.32 -13.37 -10.75
CA SER A 346 -4.05 -13.61 -11.46
C SER A 346 -4.14 -14.83 -12.38
N GLN A 347 -4.75 -15.92 -11.90
CA GLN A 347 -4.98 -17.15 -12.69
C GLN A 347 -5.80 -16.88 -13.94
N ILE A 348 -6.84 -16.04 -13.85
CA ILE A 348 -7.76 -15.74 -14.96
C ILE A 348 -7.19 -14.65 -15.87
N TRP A 349 -6.77 -13.54 -15.26
CA TRP A 349 -6.39 -12.35 -16.02
C TRP A 349 -5.07 -12.53 -16.76
N VAL A 350 -4.04 -13.03 -16.07
CA VAL A 350 -2.65 -13.07 -16.56
C VAL A 350 -2.24 -14.45 -17.05
N MET A 351 -2.49 -15.48 -16.22
CA MET A 351 -1.91 -16.80 -16.40
C MET A 351 -2.65 -17.68 -17.40
N ASN A 352 -3.93 -17.36 -17.71
CA ASN A 352 -4.81 -18.28 -18.45
C ASN A 352 -4.74 -19.71 -17.89
N ALA A 353 -4.88 -19.81 -16.56
CA ALA A 353 -4.75 -21.10 -15.89
C ALA A 353 -5.86 -22.08 -16.30
N PRO A 354 -5.60 -23.40 -16.23
CA PRO A 354 -6.61 -24.40 -16.50
C PRO A 354 -7.81 -24.28 -15.54
N LEU A 355 -8.99 -24.65 -16.03
CA LEU A 355 -10.25 -24.50 -15.27
C LEU A 355 -10.25 -25.21 -13.92
N ASP A 356 -9.55 -26.34 -13.80
CA ASP A 356 -9.43 -27.10 -12.56
C ASP A 356 -8.62 -26.32 -11.49
N ALA A 357 -7.61 -25.57 -11.89
CA ALA A 357 -6.83 -24.72 -10.99
C ALA A 357 -7.68 -23.53 -10.52
N ILE A 358 -8.32 -22.81 -11.44
CA ILE A 358 -9.22 -21.68 -11.13
C ILE A 358 -10.37 -22.14 -10.22
N ALA A 359 -11.01 -23.28 -10.54
CA ALA A 359 -12.11 -23.80 -9.74
C ALA A 359 -11.68 -24.10 -8.30
N ARG A 360 -10.48 -24.63 -8.09
CA ARG A 360 -9.94 -24.93 -6.75
C ARG A 360 -9.80 -23.64 -5.94
N THR A 361 -9.18 -22.60 -6.49
CA THR A 361 -9.03 -21.31 -5.82
C THR A 361 -10.38 -20.66 -5.53
N GLN A 362 -11.33 -20.70 -6.48
CA GLN A 362 -12.68 -20.18 -6.25
C GLN A 362 -13.46 -20.98 -5.22
N MET A 363 -13.29 -22.30 -5.15
CA MET A 363 -13.89 -23.12 -4.09
C MET A 363 -13.36 -22.73 -2.71
N THR A 364 -12.05 -22.50 -2.60
CA THR A 364 -11.44 -21.98 -1.34
C THR A 364 -12.06 -20.64 -0.98
N LEU A 365 -12.16 -19.70 -1.93
CA LEU A 365 -12.78 -18.41 -1.71
C LEU A 365 -14.26 -18.53 -1.30
N ALA A 366 -15.01 -19.49 -1.86
CA ALA A 366 -16.40 -19.73 -1.53
C ALA A 366 -16.62 -20.28 -0.11
N LEU A 367 -15.60 -20.90 0.51
CA LEU A 367 -15.70 -21.35 1.91
C LEU A 367 -15.87 -20.19 2.87
N PHE A 368 -15.30 -19.01 2.61
CA PHE A 368 -15.41 -17.86 3.51
C PHE A 368 -16.85 -17.39 3.72
N PRO A 369 -17.64 -17.05 2.67
CA PRO A 369 -19.04 -16.71 2.88
C PRO A 369 -19.83 -17.85 3.52
N ILE A 370 -19.62 -19.12 3.11
CA ILE A 370 -20.34 -20.27 3.67
C ILE A 370 -20.08 -20.38 5.16
N ILE A 371 -18.84 -20.35 5.60
CA ILE A 371 -18.46 -20.48 7.01
C ILE A 371 -18.98 -19.27 7.80
N CYS A 372 -18.75 -18.05 7.33
CA CYS A 372 -19.12 -16.83 8.05
C CYS A 372 -20.65 -16.68 8.16
N PHE A 373 -21.42 -16.91 7.08
CA PHE A 373 -22.88 -16.87 7.14
C PHE A 373 -23.44 -17.95 8.04
N THR A 374 -22.92 -19.18 7.95
CA THR A 374 -23.39 -20.30 8.79
C THR A 374 -23.12 -20.01 10.26
N ALA A 375 -21.90 -19.63 10.62
CA ALA A 375 -21.54 -19.30 11.99
C ALA A 375 -22.39 -18.13 12.52
N ALA A 376 -22.56 -17.07 11.72
CA ALA A 376 -23.35 -15.93 12.09
C ALA A 376 -24.83 -16.30 12.33
N LEU A 377 -25.43 -17.08 11.43
CA LEU A 377 -26.84 -17.50 11.56
C LEU A 377 -27.07 -18.41 12.76
N LEU A 378 -26.09 -19.21 13.17
CA LEU A 378 -26.15 -20.00 14.39
C LEU A 378 -26.09 -19.15 15.66
N ILE A 379 -25.27 -18.10 15.65
CA ILE A 379 -25.06 -17.21 16.82
C ILE A 379 -26.18 -16.17 16.94
N LEU A 380 -26.68 -15.65 15.83
CA LEU A 380 -27.59 -14.51 15.75
C LEU A 380 -28.88 -14.66 16.62
N PRO A 381 -29.59 -15.83 16.69
CA PRO A 381 -30.75 -15.96 17.53
C PRO A 381 -30.50 -15.74 19.02
N PHE A 382 -29.36 -16.24 19.51
CA PHE A 382 -28.95 -16.03 20.91
C PHE A 382 -28.62 -14.54 21.16
N ARG A 383 -28.01 -13.92 20.18
CA ARG A 383 -27.63 -12.51 20.24
C ARG A 383 -28.85 -11.58 20.21
N ILE A 384 -29.83 -11.84 19.34
CA ILE A 384 -31.08 -11.08 19.29
C ILE A 384 -31.81 -11.14 20.62
N ARG A 385 -31.80 -12.28 21.30
CA ARG A 385 -32.41 -12.40 22.63
C ARG A 385 -31.72 -11.51 23.67
N ARG A 386 -30.38 -11.45 23.65
CA ARG A 386 -29.59 -10.57 24.53
C ARG A 386 -29.84 -9.09 24.20
N TRP A 387 -29.89 -8.73 22.93
CA TRP A 387 -30.17 -7.35 22.51
C TRP A 387 -31.56 -6.88 22.94
N LYS A 388 -32.58 -7.69 22.77
CA LYS A 388 -33.92 -7.39 23.26
C LYS A 388 -33.96 -7.11 24.77
N LYS A 389 -33.14 -7.84 25.52
CA LYS A 389 -33.04 -7.68 26.97
C LYS A 389 -32.30 -6.38 27.32
N ALA A 390 -31.19 -6.11 26.63
CA ALA A 390 -30.40 -4.89 26.80
C ALA A 390 -31.18 -3.62 26.41
N GLU A 391 -31.93 -3.67 25.30
CA GLU A 391 -32.78 -2.56 24.85
C GLU A 391 -33.91 -2.26 25.83
N ALA A 392 -34.53 -3.29 26.41
CA ALA A 392 -35.55 -3.13 27.43
C ALA A 392 -34.98 -2.49 28.72
N LEU A 393 -33.78 -2.90 29.12
CA LEU A 393 -33.07 -2.33 30.26
C LEU A 393 -32.68 -0.87 30.00
N ALA A 394 -32.12 -0.59 28.81
CA ALA A 394 -31.74 0.77 28.41
C ALA A 394 -32.94 1.71 28.28
N ALA A 395 -34.11 1.22 27.84
CA ALA A 395 -35.34 2.00 27.81
C ALA A 395 -35.82 2.33 29.23
N GLY A 396 -35.71 1.39 30.15
CA GLY A 396 -36.02 1.61 31.58
C GLY A 396 -35.08 2.64 32.22
N LEU A 397 -33.78 2.54 31.94
CA LEU A 397 -32.79 3.50 32.44
C LEU A 397 -32.99 4.92 31.88
N ARG A 398 -33.32 5.04 30.57
CA ARG A 398 -33.65 6.34 29.95
C ARG A 398 -34.89 6.96 30.54
N ALA A 399 -35.92 6.16 30.85
CA ALA A 399 -37.11 6.63 31.55
C ALA A 399 -36.81 7.10 32.97
N ALA A 400 -35.88 6.42 33.65
CA ALA A 400 -35.43 6.84 34.99
C ALA A 400 -34.53 8.09 34.96
N GLU A 401 -33.62 8.20 33.97
CA GLU A 401 -32.78 9.39 33.76
C GLU A 401 -33.59 10.62 33.35
N ALA A 402 -34.70 10.46 32.64
CA ALA A 402 -35.62 11.55 32.30
C ALA A 402 -36.33 12.14 33.50
N GLN A 403 -36.37 11.43 34.65
CA GLN A 403 -36.98 11.87 35.89
C GLN A 403 -35.98 12.52 36.87
N VAL A 404 -34.68 12.50 36.53
CA VAL A 404 -33.67 13.18 37.39
C VAL A 404 -33.65 14.65 36.98
N PRO A 405 -33.88 15.58 37.91
CA PRO A 405 -33.76 17.02 37.62
C PRO A 405 -32.36 17.30 37.13
N GLN A 406 -32.26 18.00 35.99
CA GLN A 406 -30.96 18.45 35.49
C GLN A 406 -30.46 19.56 36.43
N GLU A 407 -29.49 19.27 37.28
CA GLU A 407 -28.75 20.31 37.96
C GLU A 407 -28.01 21.13 36.89
N GLU A 408 -28.54 22.32 36.65
CA GLU A 408 -27.92 23.37 35.85
C GLU A 408 -26.71 23.98 36.59
N ASN A 409 -25.71 23.19 36.91
CA ASN A 409 -24.42 23.73 37.34
C ASN A 409 -23.50 23.91 36.13
N SER A 410 -23.84 24.80 35.22
CA SER A 410 -22.94 25.28 34.21
C SER A 410 -22.08 26.43 34.72
N SER A 411 -21.14 26.15 35.61
CA SER A 411 -19.96 27.04 35.70
C SER A 411 -19.20 26.91 34.39
N ALA A 412 -19.06 28.01 33.63
CA ALA A 412 -18.31 28.02 32.39
C ALA A 412 -16.97 27.29 32.56
N THR A 413 -16.72 26.30 31.73
CA THR A 413 -15.47 25.57 31.74
C THR A 413 -14.41 26.41 31.05
N GLY A 414 -13.23 26.63 31.63
CA GLY A 414 -12.12 27.31 30.96
C GLY A 414 -11.32 26.34 30.09
N PHE A 415 -10.50 26.90 29.20
CA PHE A 415 -9.63 26.14 28.26
C PHE A 415 -8.98 24.89 28.88
N TRP A 416 -8.23 25.03 29.98
CA TRP A 416 -7.54 23.91 30.65
C TRP A 416 -8.47 22.87 31.22
N LYS A 417 -9.65 23.30 31.70
CA LYS A 417 -10.64 22.39 32.23
C LYS A 417 -11.28 21.58 31.12
N THR A 418 -11.56 22.22 29.97
CA THR A 418 -12.05 21.53 28.75
C THR A 418 -11.03 20.53 28.22
N PHE A 419 -9.76 20.91 28.17
CA PHE A 419 -8.65 19.99 27.85
C PHE A 419 -8.67 18.74 28.74
N ALA A 420 -8.64 18.94 30.06
CA ALA A 420 -8.60 17.83 31.03
C ALA A 420 -9.86 16.95 30.94
N LEU A 421 -11.05 17.57 30.77
CA LEU A 421 -12.30 16.84 30.65
C LEU A 421 -12.37 16.04 29.35
N THR A 422 -11.89 16.60 28.24
CA THR A 422 -11.80 15.91 26.95
C THR A 422 -10.88 14.70 27.05
N LEU A 423 -9.69 14.89 27.62
CA LEU A 423 -8.73 13.81 27.80
C LEU A 423 -9.31 12.70 28.69
N ARG A 424 -9.91 13.08 29.83
CA ARG A 424 -10.59 12.12 30.72
C ARG A 424 -11.73 11.39 30.02
N ALA A 425 -12.59 12.09 29.27
CA ALA A 425 -13.70 11.49 28.55
C ALA A 425 -13.23 10.52 27.46
N SER A 426 -12.10 10.82 26.79
CA SER A 426 -11.49 9.94 25.80
C SER A 426 -11.00 8.62 26.40
N PHE A 427 -10.55 8.61 27.66
CA PHE A 427 -10.08 7.42 28.38
C PHE A 427 -11.12 6.81 29.33
N LEU A 428 -12.35 7.29 29.38
CA LEU A 428 -13.43 6.67 30.15
C LEU A 428 -14.19 5.61 29.36
N SER A 429 -14.23 5.73 28.04
CA SER A 429 -14.89 4.76 27.17
C SER A 429 -13.95 3.60 26.86
N ARG A 430 -14.39 2.37 27.13
CA ARG A 430 -13.65 1.15 26.75
C ARG A 430 -13.33 1.10 25.26
N ASP A 431 -14.26 1.57 24.44
CA ASP A 431 -14.14 1.58 22.98
C ASP A 431 -13.05 2.56 22.53
N THR A 432 -12.97 3.73 23.13
CA THR A 432 -11.97 4.75 22.81
C THR A 432 -10.58 4.34 23.31
N ILE A 433 -10.50 3.69 24.49
CA ILE A 433 -9.25 3.10 25.01
C ILE A 433 -8.72 2.04 24.05
N ALA A 434 -9.58 1.18 23.51
CA ALA A 434 -9.16 0.15 22.57
C ALA A 434 -8.51 0.76 21.32
N ILE A 435 -9.00 1.88 20.83
CA ILE A 435 -8.46 2.55 19.64
C ILE A 435 -7.23 3.38 19.97
N PHE A 436 -7.34 4.31 20.92
CA PHE A 436 -6.21 5.20 21.25
C PHE A 436 -5.11 4.49 22.04
N GLY A 437 -5.41 3.44 22.80
CA GLY A 437 -4.44 2.75 23.66
C GLY A 437 -3.85 1.50 23.03
N VAL A 438 -4.67 0.69 22.37
CA VAL A 438 -4.24 -0.64 21.90
C VAL A 438 -4.01 -0.68 20.38
N ALA A 439 -4.89 -0.06 19.59
CA ALA A 439 -4.82 -0.19 18.14
C ALA A 439 -3.54 0.42 17.57
N ALA A 440 -3.09 1.57 18.04
CA ALA A 440 -1.87 2.22 17.56
C ALA A 440 -0.62 1.38 17.85
N ALA A 441 -0.49 0.82 19.04
CA ALA A 441 0.62 -0.06 19.41
C ALA A 441 0.59 -1.36 18.61
N PHE A 442 -0.61 -1.97 18.51
CA PHE A 442 -0.81 -3.22 17.78
C PHE A 442 -0.50 -3.07 16.30
N TYR A 443 -0.95 -2.00 15.66
CA TYR A 443 -0.75 -1.79 14.21
C TYR A 443 0.71 -1.71 13.83
N LEU A 444 1.55 -1.06 14.62
CA LEU A 444 2.98 -0.97 14.32
C LEU A 444 3.65 -2.36 14.26
N VAL A 445 3.41 -3.19 15.29
CA VAL A 445 3.95 -4.55 15.36
C VAL A 445 3.32 -5.44 14.30
N PHE A 446 2.00 -5.36 14.14
CA PHE A 446 1.25 -6.19 13.22
C PHE A 446 1.58 -5.86 11.75
N TYR A 447 1.74 -4.57 11.42
CA TYR A 447 2.08 -4.15 10.06
C TYR A 447 3.53 -4.49 9.68
N GLY A 448 4.45 -4.49 10.65
CA GLY A 448 5.84 -4.92 10.44
C GLY A 448 6.01 -6.43 10.28
N TRP A 449 5.07 -7.22 10.80
CA TRP A 449 5.17 -8.68 10.88
C TRP A 449 5.37 -9.38 9.51
N PRO A 450 4.63 -9.07 8.42
CA PRO A 450 4.86 -9.69 7.11
C PRO A 450 6.25 -9.40 6.54
N TYR A 451 6.86 -8.29 6.90
CA TYR A 451 8.17 -7.85 6.40
C TYR A 451 9.35 -8.27 7.31
N GLY A 452 9.11 -9.16 8.27
CA GLY A 452 10.13 -9.55 9.27
C GLY A 452 11.40 -10.15 8.69
N THR A 453 11.33 -10.73 7.49
CA THR A 453 12.50 -11.24 6.76
C THR A 453 13.29 -10.14 6.02
N GLN A 454 12.74 -8.94 5.89
CA GLN A 454 13.29 -7.80 5.17
C GLN A 454 13.57 -8.04 3.67
N GLN A 455 14.06 -9.21 3.30
CA GLN A 455 14.42 -9.57 1.94
C GLN A 455 13.42 -10.55 1.32
N ILE A 456 13.34 -10.55 0.00
CA ILE A 456 12.47 -11.45 -0.75
C ILE A 456 13.24 -12.75 -0.96
N GLU A 457 12.83 -13.78 -0.25
CA GLU A 457 13.47 -15.09 -0.23
C GLU A 457 12.47 -16.20 -0.57
N ASN A 458 13.02 -17.40 -0.85
CA ASN A 458 12.25 -18.62 -1.04
C ASN A 458 11.21 -18.58 -2.17
N ILE A 459 11.46 -17.80 -3.25
CA ILE A 459 10.53 -17.70 -4.38
C ILE A 459 10.47 -19.04 -5.11
N PRO A 460 9.28 -19.65 -5.26
CA PRO A 460 9.09 -20.85 -6.05
C PRO A 460 9.53 -20.63 -7.50
N THR A 461 10.65 -21.25 -7.90
CA THR A 461 11.28 -21.06 -9.20
C THR A 461 11.35 -22.39 -9.93
N GLY A 462 10.77 -22.46 -11.12
CA GLY A 462 10.91 -23.59 -12.03
C GLY A 462 12.04 -23.32 -13.03
N ILE A 463 12.72 -24.38 -13.47
CA ILE A 463 13.76 -24.28 -14.48
C ILE A 463 13.39 -25.13 -15.68
N LEU A 464 13.49 -24.52 -16.86
CA LEU A 464 13.45 -25.18 -18.15
C LEU A 464 14.89 -25.21 -18.70
N ASP A 465 15.54 -26.37 -18.58
CA ASP A 465 16.91 -26.59 -19.05
C ASP A 465 16.86 -27.27 -20.43
N LEU A 466 17.07 -26.50 -21.50
CA LEU A 466 17.13 -27.00 -22.86
C LEU A 466 18.55 -27.43 -23.24
N ASP A 467 19.61 -26.88 -22.59
CA ASP A 467 21.01 -27.15 -22.87
C ASP A 467 21.52 -28.48 -22.28
N ARG A 468 20.99 -28.90 -21.12
CA ARG A 468 21.31 -30.18 -20.44
C ARG A 468 22.78 -30.44 -20.22
N SER A 469 23.61 -29.44 -20.17
CA SER A 469 25.06 -29.52 -20.09
C SER A 469 25.59 -29.50 -18.65
N GLY A 470 26.91 -29.61 -18.54
CA GLY A 470 27.59 -29.35 -17.26
C GLY A 470 27.56 -27.87 -16.86
N ALA A 471 27.47 -26.98 -17.84
CA ALA A 471 27.38 -25.54 -17.59
C ALA A 471 25.97 -25.14 -17.06
N SER A 472 24.92 -25.68 -17.67
CA SER A 472 23.55 -25.44 -17.20
C SER A 472 23.34 -25.98 -15.79
N ARG A 473 23.82 -27.17 -15.48
CA ARG A 473 23.77 -27.75 -14.14
C ARG A 473 24.48 -26.90 -13.08
N ARG A 474 25.65 -26.30 -13.41
CA ARG A 474 26.33 -25.39 -12.49
C ARG A 474 25.54 -24.12 -12.23
N LEU A 475 24.82 -23.58 -13.22
CA LEU A 475 23.94 -22.44 -13.05
C LEU A 475 22.73 -22.80 -12.19
N ILE A 476 22.11 -23.95 -12.45
CA ILE A 476 20.98 -24.47 -11.66
C ILE A 476 21.36 -24.63 -10.19
N ASN A 477 22.53 -25.25 -9.91
CA ASN A 477 23.02 -25.40 -8.55
C ASN A 477 23.31 -24.06 -7.86
N ALA A 478 23.79 -23.05 -8.60
CA ALA A 478 24.04 -21.73 -8.04
C ALA A 478 22.72 -20.96 -7.76
N LEU A 479 21.71 -21.15 -8.60
CA LEU A 479 20.36 -20.64 -8.34
C LEU A 479 19.75 -21.34 -7.12
N ASP A 480 19.89 -22.66 -6.99
CA ASP A 480 19.37 -23.41 -5.84
C ASP A 480 20.05 -23.02 -4.52
N ALA A 481 21.33 -22.65 -4.58
CA ALA A 481 22.06 -22.16 -3.43
C ALA A 481 21.72 -20.70 -3.04
N SER A 482 21.00 -19.97 -3.89
CA SER A 482 20.60 -18.59 -3.61
C SER A 482 19.44 -18.56 -2.62
N PRO A 483 19.48 -17.74 -1.56
CA PRO A 483 18.35 -17.61 -0.64
C PRO A 483 17.08 -17.06 -1.31
N THR A 484 17.22 -16.36 -2.43
CA THR A 484 16.10 -15.77 -3.18
C THR A 484 15.23 -16.83 -3.84
N THR A 485 15.83 -17.94 -4.30
CA THR A 485 15.13 -18.94 -5.11
C THR A 485 14.95 -20.25 -4.34
N ARG A 486 13.78 -20.84 -4.51
CA ARG A 486 13.48 -22.22 -4.09
C ARG A 486 13.09 -23.02 -5.32
N LEU A 487 13.95 -23.90 -5.77
CA LEU A 487 13.66 -24.72 -6.95
C LEU A 487 12.47 -25.63 -6.70
N THR A 488 11.49 -25.59 -7.62
CA THR A 488 10.29 -26.42 -7.57
C THR A 488 10.39 -27.61 -8.50
N PHE A 489 10.98 -27.41 -9.67
CA PHE A 489 11.24 -28.46 -10.66
C PHE A 489 12.34 -28.04 -11.64
N VAL A 490 12.96 -29.00 -12.26
CA VAL A 490 13.83 -28.83 -13.43
C VAL A 490 13.27 -29.71 -14.54
N LEU A 491 12.84 -29.08 -15.62
CA LEU A 491 12.21 -29.74 -16.76
C LEU A 491 12.98 -29.46 -18.05
N HIS A 492 12.68 -30.26 -19.06
CA HIS A 492 13.28 -30.18 -20.40
C HIS A 492 12.22 -30.04 -21.50
N SER A 493 10.94 -29.95 -21.11
CA SER A 493 9.79 -29.76 -22.01
C SER A 493 9.15 -28.41 -21.73
N GLU A 494 9.11 -27.56 -22.76
CA GLU A 494 8.53 -26.22 -22.66
C GLU A 494 7.03 -26.27 -22.32
N SER A 495 6.29 -27.16 -22.97
CA SER A 495 4.86 -27.31 -22.74
C SER A 495 4.50 -27.69 -21.32
N GLU A 496 5.28 -28.59 -20.72
CA GLU A 496 5.10 -29.04 -19.33
C GLU A 496 5.46 -27.91 -18.34
N ALA A 497 6.60 -27.22 -18.58
CA ALA A 497 7.05 -26.13 -17.74
C ALA A 497 6.04 -24.95 -17.76
N LEU A 498 5.50 -24.61 -18.93
CA LEU A 498 4.47 -23.58 -19.05
C LEU A 498 3.14 -23.98 -18.41
N ASP A 499 2.73 -25.25 -18.48
CA ASP A 499 1.51 -25.72 -17.79
C ASP A 499 1.66 -25.60 -16.27
N LEU A 500 2.80 -26.01 -15.68
CA LEU A 500 3.06 -25.88 -14.26
C LEU A 500 3.14 -24.40 -13.83
N PHE A 501 3.73 -23.54 -14.66
CA PHE A 501 3.76 -22.11 -14.42
C PHE A 501 2.34 -21.50 -14.42
N ARG A 502 1.52 -21.83 -15.43
CA ARG A 502 0.12 -21.38 -15.49
C ARG A 502 -0.73 -21.88 -14.33
N ARG A 503 -0.44 -23.06 -13.81
CA ARG A 503 -1.08 -23.62 -12.59
C ARG A 503 -0.57 -23.00 -11.30
N GLN A 504 0.34 -22.02 -11.40
CA GLN A 504 1.01 -21.40 -10.24
C GLN A 504 1.67 -22.40 -9.29
N LYS A 505 2.24 -23.48 -9.86
CA LYS A 505 3.12 -24.40 -9.12
C LYS A 505 4.53 -23.81 -8.94
N THR A 506 4.84 -22.82 -9.73
CA THR A 506 6.00 -21.97 -9.64
C THR A 506 5.60 -20.51 -9.94
N ASP A 507 6.27 -19.55 -9.33
CA ASP A 507 6.00 -18.13 -9.54
C ASP A 507 6.85 -17.54 -10.66
N VAL A 508 8.01 -18.13 -10.89
CA VAL A 508 8.99 -17.70 -11.90
C VAL A 508 9.49 -18.92 -12.67
N LEU A 509 9.60 -18.80 -13.97
CA LEU A 509 10.19 -19.81 -14.84
C LEU A 509 11.48 -19.25 -15.45
N VAL A 510 12.60 -19.91 -15.19
CA VAL A 510 13.92 -19.61 -15.75
C VAL A 510 14.22 -20.57 -16.87
N THR A 511 14.39 -20.05 -18.09
CA THR A 511 14.73 -20.85 -19.29
C THR A 511 16.20 -20.71 -19.63
N ILE A 512 16.90 -21.80 -19.68
CA ILE A 512 18.28 -21.91 -20.16
C ILE A 512 18.23 -22.39 -21.62
N PRO A 513 18.69 -21.59 -22.60
CA PRO A 513 18.59 -21.93 -24.01
C PRO A 513 19.46 -23.13 -24.39
N GLU A 514 19.19 -23.78 -25.54
CA GLU A 514 19.86 -24.98 -26.01
C GLU A 514 21.36 -24.77 -26.30
N ASP A 515 21.74 -23.56 -26.69
CA ASP A 515 23.10 -23.17 -27.06
C ASP A 515 23.92 -22.59 -25.90
N TYR A 516 23.42 -22.68 -24.67
CA TYR A 516 24.02 -22.02 -23.49
C TYR A 516 25.48 -22.40 -23.28
N SER A 517 25.80 -23.67 -23.28
CA SER A 517 27.18 -24.20 -23.05
C SER A 517 28.10 -23.91 -24.24
N GLU A 518 27.58 -24.01 -25.47
CA GLU A 518 28.33 -23.78 -26.68
C GLU A 518 28.69 -22.30 -26.84
N SER A 519 27.73 -21.40 -26.63
CA SER A 519 27.93 -19.97 -26.64
C SER A 519 28.94 -19.51 -25.58
N LEU A 520 28.86 -20.08 -24.36
CA LEU A 520 29.85 -19.84 -23.31
C LEU A 520 31.25 -20.30 -23.71
N ALA A 521 31.37 -21.47 -24.38
CA ALA A 521 32.67 -21.99 -24.81
C ALA A 521 33.28 -21.16 -25.94
N ARG A 522 32.44 -20.54 -26.80
CA ARG A 522 32.90 -19.63 -27.87
C ARG A 522 33.16 -18.20 -27.36
N GLY A 523 32.90 -17.93 -26.07
CA GLY A 523 32.96 -16.57 -25.52
C GLY A 523 31.88 -15.65 -26.06
N GLU A 524 30.81 -16.23 -26.59
CA GLU A 524 29.63 -15.53 -27.07
C GLU A 524 28.66 -15.25 -25.91
N ASN A 525 27.84 -14.23 -26.05
CA ASN A 525 26.85 -13.91 -25.05
C ASN A 525 25.58 -14.77 -25.26
N THR A 526 25.19 -15.49 -24.23
CA THR A 526 23.92 -16.22 -24.21
C THR A 526 22.96 -15.54 -23.24
N THR A 527 21.67 -15.51 -23.58
CA THR A 527 20.64 -14.86 -22.76
C THR A 527 19.83 -15.91 -22.04
N ILE A 528 19.71 -15.75 -20.72
CA ILE A 528 18.78 -16.53 -19.89
C ILE A 528 17.46 -15.79 -19.85
N HIS A 529 16.36 -16.48 -20.17
CA HIS A 529 15.05 -15.90 -20.15
C HIS A 529 14.34 -16.17 -18.82
N ILE A 530 13.80 -15.14 -18.21
CA ILE A 530 13.05 -15.21 -16.97
C ILE A 530 11.61 -14.80 -17.25
N LEU A 531 10.68 -15.73 -17.09
CA LEU A 531 9.26 -15.49 -17.25
C LEU A 531 8.62 -15.36 -15.86
N GLY A 532 7.97 -14.22 -15.60
CA GLY A 532 7.21 -13.96 -14.40
C GLY A 532 5.78 -13.52 -14.65
N SER A 533 4.96 -13.54 -13.61
CA SER A 533 3.61 -13.02 -13.66
C SER A 533 3.62 -11.49 -13.64
N GLY A 534 2.92 -10.85 -14.58
CA GLY A 534 2.69 -9.41 -14.57
C GLY A 534 1.82 -8.91 -13.43
N ALA A 535 1.10 -9.82 -12.76
CA ALA A 535 0.34 -9.52 -11.54
C ALA A 535 1.24 -9.43 -10.28
N TYR A 536 2.41 -10.11 -10.29
CA TYR A 536 3.35 -10.15 -9.16
C TYR A 536 4.80 -9.92 -9.62
N PRO A 537 5.11 -8.78 -10.24
CA PRO A 537 6.40 -8.55 -10.89
C PRO A 537 7.59 -8.54 -9.93
N VAL A 538 7.36 -8.27 -8.66
CA VAL A 538 8.40 -8.21 -7.63
C VAL A 538 9.13 -9.55 -7.49
N LYS A 539 8.41 -10.68 -7.60
CA LYS A 539 8.99 -12.03 -7.53
C LYS A 539 10.00 -12.28 -8.64
N ALA A 540 9.60 -12.02 -9.88
CA ALA A 540 10.46 -12.25 -11.04
C ALA A 540 11.66 -11.29 -11.06
N ARG A 541 11.50 -10.05 -10.62
CA ARG A 541 12.61 -9.11 -10.48
C ARG A 541 13.64 -9.54 -9.44
N ALA A 542 13.20 -10.11 -8.31
CA ALA A 542 14.11 -10.63 -7.32
C ALA A 542 14.95 -11.80 -7.86
N VAL A 543 14.31 -12.73 -8.59
CA VAL A 543 15.01 -13.85 -9.26
C VAL A 543 15.94 -13.34 -10.36
N GLN A 544 15.54 -12.30 -11.14
CA GLN A 544 16.40 -11.66 -12.14
C GLN A 544 17.66 -11.10 -11.49
N SER A 545 17.52 -10.38 -10.39
CA SER A 545 18.65 -9.78 -9.66
C SER A 545 19.60 -10.85 -9.14
N ALA A 546 19.06 -11.93 -8.56
CA ALA A 546 19.86 -13.05 -8.10
C ALA A 546 20.61 -13.76 -9.24
N ALA A 547 19.94 -14.04 -10.35
CA ALA A 547 20.55 -14.64 -11.55
C ALA A 547 21.63 -13.73 -12.15
N ALA A 548 21.39 -12.42 -12.23
CA ALA A 548 22.36 -11.44 -12.72
C ALA A 548 23.61 -11.38 -11.83
N GLY A 549 23.47 -11.46 -10.49
CA GLY A 549 24.59 -11.57 -9.55
C GLY A 549 25.40 -12.81 -9.78
N ILE A 550 24.77 -13.99 -9.86
CA ILE A 550 25.43 -15.28 -10.10
C ILE A 550 26.21 -15.27 -11.43
N ILE A 551 25.64 -14.70 -12.50
CA ILE A 551 26.30 -14.61 -13.80
C ILE A 551 27.49 -13.66 -13.75
N SER A 552 27.36 -12.52 -13.08
CA SER A 552 28.41 -11.53 -12.92
C SER A 552 29.61 -12.08 -12.15
N ASP A 553 29.37 -12.74 -11.02
CA ASP A 553 30.42 -13.36 -10.19
C ASP A 553 31.18 -14.45 -10.95
N LYS A 554 30.46 -15.24 -11.75
CA LYS A 554 31.05 -16.28 -12.58
C LYS A 554 31.91 -15.73 -13.70
N LYS A 555 31.51 -14.60 -14.31
CA LYS A 555 32.30 -13.93 -15.34
C LYS A 555 33.61 -13.40 -14.75
N ALA A 556 33.56 -12.78 -13.58
CA ALA A 556 34.76 -12.33 -12.85
C ALA A 556 35.74 -13.47 -12.53
N LEU A 557 35.20 -14.66 -12.15
CA LEU A 557 36.01 -15.86 -11.90
C LEU A 557 36.64 -16.43 -13.18
N LEU A 558 35.90 -16.44 -14.31
CA LEU A 558 36.41 -16.92 -15.61
C LEU A 558 37.45 -15.95 -16.20
N ASP A 559 37.24 -14.66 -16.09
CA ASP A 559 38.18 -13.64 -16.52
C ASP A 559 39.49 -13.74 -15.71
N ASN A 560 39.42 -13.94 -14.40
CA ASN A 560 40.60 -14.20 -13.56
C ASN A 560 41.28 -15.56 -13.88
N ALA A 561 40.53 -16.58 -14.20
CA ALA A 561 41.11 -17.90 -14.57
C ALA A 561 41.79 -17.84 -15.95
N SER A 562 41.25 -17.10 -16.89
CA SER A 562 41.88 -16.87 -18.21
C SER A 562 43.20 -16.09 -18.12
N LEU A 563 43.30 -15.17 -17.15
CA LEU A 563 44.52 -14.42 -16.84
C LEU A 563 45.62 -15.29 -16.18
N MET A 564 45.24 -16.44 -15.60
CA MET A 564 46.17 -17.38 -14.94
C MET A 564 46.64 -18.51 -15.85
N THR A 565 46.32 -18.50 -17.14
CA THR A 565 46.81 -19.55 -18.05
C THR A 565 48.32 -19.36 -18.30
N PRO A 566 49.18 -20.37 -17.96
CA PRO A 566 50.60 -20.23 -18.14
C PRO A 566 51.00 -20.08 -19.61
N GLY A 567 51.64 -18.99 -19.96
CA GLY A 567 52.17 -18.76 -21.29
C GLY A 567 51.61 -17.59 -22.09
N THR A 568 50.62 -16.84 -21.54
CA THR A 568 50.16 -15.57 -22.18
C THR A 568 51.14 -14.46 -21.90
N PRO A 569 51.78 -13.82 -22.90
CA PRO A 569 52.69 -12.71 -22.68
C PRO A 569 51.98 -11.54 -22.00
N VAL A 570 52.53 -10.98 -20.95
CA VAL A 570 51.99 -9.82 -20.18
C VAL A 570 51.71 -8.62 -21.11
N ALA A 571 52.50 -8.46 -22.17
CA ALA A 571 52.33 -7.41 -23.18
C ALA A 571 51.00 -7.56 -23.99
N SER A 572 50.46 -8.77 -24.14
CA SER A 572 49.14 -8.99 -24.78
C SER A 572 47.97 -8.73 -23.85
N LEU A 573 48.18 -8.71 -22.53
CA LEU A 573 47.18 -8.37 -21.51
C LEU A 573 47.04 -6.83 -21.34
N GLU A 574 48.10 -6.05 -21.53
CA GLU A 574 48.07 -4.59 -21.51
C GLU A 574 47.25 -3.99 -22.66
N GLY A 575 47.14 -4.69 -23.79
CA GLY A 575 46.31 -4.27 -24.92
C GLY A 575 44.86 -4.74 -24.86
N ALA A 576 44.56 -5.80 -24.10
CA ALA A 576 43.21 -6.41 -24.00
C ALA A 576 42.36 -5.89 -22.84
N ALA A 577 43.00 -5.33 -21.81
CA ALA A 577 42.32 -4.86 -20.62
C ALA A 577 41.82 -3.41 -20.81
N ILE A 578 40.80 -3.20 -21.63
CA ILE A 578 39.99 -2.01 -21.44
C ILE A 578 38.82 -2.46 -20.59
N ALA A 579 39.02 -2.27 -19.31
CA ALA A 579 37.91 -2.32 -18.39
C ALA A 579 36.91 -1.26 -18.87
N ALA A 580 35.76 -1.74 -19.28
CA ALA A 580 34.65 -0.83 -19.53
C ALA A 580 34.27 -0.19 -18.19
N PRO A 581 33.77 1.05 -18.14
CA PRO A 581 33.46 1.73 -16.88
C PRO A 581 32.49 0.89 -16.09
N GLY A 582 32.96 0.37 -14.94
CA GLY A 582 32.13 -0.38 -14.01
C GLY A 582 31.04 0.53 -13.43
N LEU A 583 29.99 -0.05 -12.92
CA LEU A 583 29.00 0.64 -12.10
C LEU A 583 29.18 0.18 -10.64
N LEU A 584 29.52 1.13 -9.77
CA LEU A 584 29.53 0.92 -8.33
C LEU A 584 28.22 1.46 -7.77
N VAL A 585 27.36 0.57 -7.28
CA VAL A 585 26.08 0.96 -6.66
C VAL A 585 26.23 0.97 -5.16
N THR A 586 25.85 2.08 -4.54
CA THR A 586 25.79 2.24 -3.09
C THR A 586 24.37 2.59 -2.68
N TYR A 587 23.83 1.82 -1.74
CA TYR A 587 22.50 2.11 -1.19
C TYR A 587 22.64 3.03 0.02
N ARG A 588 21.89 4.13 -0.01
CA ARG A 588 21.85 5.12 1.08
C ARG A 588 20.51 4.93 1.83
N PHE A 589 20.56 5.14 3.16
CA PHE A 589 19.43 5.19 4.08
C PHE A 589 18.65 3.87 4.27
N ASN A 590 18.88 2.88 3.43
CA ASN A 590 18.38 1.50 3.55
C ASN A 590 19.43 0.56 2.92
N GLU A 591 20.56 0.40 3.59
CA GLU A 591 21.74 -0.29 3.07
C GLU A 591 21.49 -1.74 2.72
N ILE A 592 20.66 -2.44 3.51
CA ILE A 592 20.28 -3.81 3.25
C ILE A 592 19.23 -3.96 2.14
N SER A 593 18.76 -2.83 1.56
CA SER A 593 17.63 -2.82 0.61
C SER A 593 16.42 -3.60 1.14
N GLY A 594 16.15 -3.50 2.45
CA GLY A 594 15.07 -4.19 3.14
C GLY A 594 13.71 -3.63 2.76
N TYR A 595 12.75 -4.54 2.44
CA TYR A 595 11.40 -4.13 2.10
C TYR A 595 10.63 -3.55 3.29
N GLY A 596 10.89 -4.09 4.51
CA GLY A 596 10.35 -3.56 5.75
C GLY A 596 10.85 -2.15 6.06
N ASN A 597 12.15 -1.88 5.83
CA ASN A 597 12.77 -0.57 6.02
C ASN A 597 12.22 0.51 5.09
N TYR A 598 11.66 0.12 3.95
CA TYR A 598 10.91 1.00 3.07
C TYR A 598 9.46 1.17 3.52
N THR A 599 8.75 0.05 3.73
CA THR A 599 7.29 0.07 3.83
C THR A 599 6.81 0.56 5.19
N VAL A 600 7.43 0.10 6.30
CA VAL A 600 6.93 0.39 7.65
C VAL A 600 7.05 1.87 8.01
N PRO A 601 8.18 2.57 7.75
CA PRO A 601 8.27 4.01 8.01
C PRO A 601 7.32 4.85 7.15
N MET A 602 7.09 4.47 5.89
CA MET A 602 6.15 5.18 5.01
C MET A 602 4.70 5.02 5.45
N VAL A 603 4.35 3.88 6.04
CA VAL A 603 2.98 3.59 6.49
C VAL A 603 2.71 4.09 7.90
N GLY A 604 3.73 4.29 8.73
CA GLY A 604 3.58 4.80 10.10
C GLY A 604 2.68 6.04 10.23
N PRO A 605 2.94 7.13 9.49
CA PRO A 605 2.07 8.30 9.47
C PRO A 605 0.63 8.01 9.02
N VAL A 606 0.44 7.08 8.06
CA VAL A 606 -0.91 6.68 7.60
C VAL A 606 -1.66 5.93 8.70
N ILE A 607 -0.98 5.04 9.42
CA ILE A 607 -1.55 4.32 10.57
C ILE A 607 -1.98 5.31 11.64
N LEU A 608 -1.10 6.26 11.99
CA LEU A 608 -1.43 7.29 12.96
C LEU A 608 -2.68 8.07 12.52
N GLN A 609 -2.69 8.55 11.28
CA GLN A 609 -3.85 9.27 10.73
C GLN A 609 -5.12 8.43 10.87
N ALA A 610 -5.11 7.17 10.43
CA ALA A 610 -6.28 6.29 10.48
C ALA A 610 -6.78 6.09 11.92
N VAL A 611 -5.89 5.81 12.88
CA VAL A 611 -6.23 5.58 14.28
C VAL A 611 -6.78 6.85 14.94
N ILE A 612 -6.13 7.99 14.73
CA ILE A 612 -6.56 9.27 15.33
C ILE A 612 -7.90 9.72 14.74
N LEU A 613 -8.06 9.65 13.42
CA LEU A 613 -9.32 10.00 12.78
C LEU A 613 -10.46 9.11 13.26
N MET A 614 -10.22 7.81 13.36
CA MET A 614 -11.21 6.85 13.87
C MET A 614 -11.56 7.15 15.34
N GLY A 615 -10.56 7.40 16.19
CA GLY A 615 -10.77 7.71 17.59
C GLY A 615 -11.56 9.02 17.80
N ILE A 616 -11.20 10.08 17.06
CA ILE A 616 -11.96 11.35 17.05
C ILE A 616 -13.38 11.11 16.52
N GLY A 617 -13.54 10.33 15.43
CA GLY A 617 -14.85 10.01 14.86
C GLY A 617 -15.77 9.32 15.86
N MET A 618 -15.23 8.40 16.65
CA MET A 618 -16.00 7.69 17.68
C MET A 618 -16.31 8.58 18.88
N ALA A 619 -15.32 9.29 19.41
CA ALA A 619 -15.50 10.14 20.57
C ALA A 619 -16.41 11.33 20.24
N MET A 620 -16.01 12.19 19.32
CA MET A 620 -16.76 13.40 18.94
C MET A 620 -18.12 13.09 18.33
N GLY A 621 -18.22 12.08 17.45
CA GLY A 621 -19.48 11.66 16.88
C GLY A 621 -20.49 11.22 17.92
N GLY A 622 -20.04 10.52 18.97
CA GLY A 622 -20.83 10.14 20.13
C GLY A 622 -21.24 11.37 20.97
N TRP A 623 -20.32 12.27 21.25
CA TRP A 623 -20.58 13.48 22.04
C TRP A 623 -21.53 14.44 21.34
N LEU A 624 -21.39 14.64 20.04
CA LEU A 624 -22.31 15.43 19.22
C LEU A 624 -23.71 14.80 19.18
N ALA A 625 -23.83 13.49 19.31
CA ALA A 625 -25.10 12.79 19.46
C ALA A 625 -25.66 12.84 20.90
N GLY A 626 -24.95 13.48 21.83
CA GLY A 626 -25.32 13.51 23.25
C GLY A 626 -25.19 12.15 23.96
N ARG A 627 -24.23 11.30 23.55
CA ARG A 627 -24.02 9.95 24.07
C ARG A 627 -22.53 9.69 24.38
N PRO A 628 -22.07 9.79 25.65
CA PRO A 628 -22.77 10.32 26.83
C PRO A 628 -23.02 11.83 26.70
N ARG A 629 -23.99 12.33 27.45
CA ARG A 629 -24.19 13.77 27.59
C ARG A 629 -23.02 14.35 28.40
N LEU A 630 -22.20 15.16 27.74
CA LEU A 630 -21.07 15.83 28.36
C LEU A 630 -21.36 17.32 28.48
N PRO A 631 -21.56 17.84 29.70
CA PRO A 631 -21.94 19.26 29.90
C PRO A 631 -20.98 20.24 29.23
N PHE A 632 -19.67 19.93 29.24
CA PHE A 632 -18.65 20.80 28.64
C PHE A 632 -18.78 20.93 27.11
N MET A 633 -19.46 20.04 26.41
CA MET A 633 -19.71 20.16 24.98
C MET A 633 -20.60 21.35 24.65
N GLN A 634 -21.51 21.74 25.53
CA GLN A 634 -22.29 22.96 25.35
C GLN A 634 -21.39 24.21 25.42
N ASP A 635 -20.42 24.22 26.32
CA ASP A 635 -19.46 25.32 26.43
C ASP A 635 -18.56 25.38 25.18
N VAL A 636 -18.14 24.23 24.62
CA VAL A 636 -17.41 24.17 23.33
C VAL A 636 -18.23 24.81 22.21
N MET A 637 -19.54 24.56 22.14
CA MET A 637 -20.41 25.15 21.13
C MET A 637 -20.63 26.67 21.37
N ARG A 638 -20.63 27.10 22.63
CA ARG A 638 -20.78 28.53 23.00
C ARG A 638 -19.52 29.36 22.78
N ARG A 639 -18.34 28.75 23.02
CA ARG A 639 -17.01 29.41 22.92
C ARG A 639 -16.03 28.58 22.09
N PRO A 640 -16.29 28.38 20.81
CA PRO A 640 -15.54 27.45 19.96
C PRO A 640 -14.06 27.80 19.83
N TRP A 641 -13.71 29.11 19.90
CA TRP A 641 -12.33 29.56 19.82
C TRP A 641 -11.49 29.22 21.04
N CYS A 642 -12.07 29.20 22.24
CA CYS A 642 -11.35 28.93 23.48
C CYS A 642 -11.50 27.46 23.88
N GLU A 643 -12.74 27.00 24.04
CA GLU A 643 -13.03 25.65 24.51
C GLU A 643 -12.78 24.61 23.40
N GLY A 644 -13.04 24.98 22.12
CA GLY A 644 -12.71 24.13 20.98
C GLY A 644 -11.20 23.87 20.82
N LEU A 645 -10.38 24.88 21.14
CA LEU A 645 -8.93 24.71 21.17
C LEU A 645 -8.49 23.74 22.31
N GLY A 646 -9.21 23.73 23.44
CA GLY A 646 -8.98 22.76 24.53
C GLY A 646 -9.24 21.31 24.06
N VAL A 647 -10.32 21.10 23.29
CA VAL A 647 -10.61 19.79 22.65
C VAL A 647 -9.51 19.41 21.66
N PHE A 648 -9.11 20.34 20.80
CA PHE A 648 -8.02 20.12 19.84
C PHE A 648 -6.73 19.71 20.53
N LEU A 649 -6.30 20.44 21.56
CA LEU A 649 -5.07 20.17 22.30
C LEU A 649 -5.09 18.80 22.98
N ALA A 650 -6.26 18.35 23.46
CA ALA A 650 -6.40 17.03 24.08
C ALA A 650 -6.19 15.88 23.05
N PHE A 651 -6.81 15.98 21.89
CA PHE A 651 -6.59 14.97 20.85
C PHE A 651 -5.20 15.08 20.22
N TRP A 652 -4.68 16.29 20.08
CA TRP A 652 -3.31 16.50 19.60
C TRP A 652 -2.27 15.85 20.53
N SER A 653 -2.43 15.99 21.85
CA SER A 653 -1.49 15.37 22.80
C SER A 653 -1.48 13.84 22.71
N ILE A 654 -2.64 13.21 22.46
CA ILE A 654 -2.73 11.77 22.19
C ILE A 654 -2.02 11.42 20.87
N ALA A 655 -2.30 12.16 19.81
CA ALA A 655 -1.71 11.94 18.49
C ALA A 655 -0.19 12.13 18.50
N PHE A 656 0.29 13.19 19.14
CA PHE A 656 1.71 13.49 19.29
C PHE A 656 2.45 12.41 20.07
N GLY A 657 1.87 11.94 21.20
CA GLY A 657 2.44 10.84 21.98
C GLY A 657 2.57 9.56 21.15
N TRP A 658 1.56 9.24 20.33
CA TRP A 658 1.63 8.07 19.45
C TRP A 658 2.61 8.23 18.28
N MET A 659 2.74 9.43 17.71
CA MET A 659 3.73 9.66 16.66
C MET A 659 5.15 9.49 17.19
N LEU A 660 5.45 10.05 18.37
CA LEU A 660 6.73 9.85 19.07
C LEU A 660 6.97 8.38 19.42
N TYR A 661 5.91 7.62 19.75
CA TYR A 661 6.04 6.18 19.97
C TYR A 661 6.39 5.44 18.68
N ILE A 662 5.72 5.76 17.56
CA ILE A 662 5.95 5.11 16.26
C ILE A 662 7.37 5.41 15.77
N GLU A 663 7.74 6.69 15.67
CA GLU A 663 9.04 7.11 15.14
C GLU A 663 10.19 6.86 16.12
N GLY A 664 9.93 7.05 17.42
CA GLY A 664 10.94 6.87 18.45
C GLY A 664 11.18 5.41 18.81
N PHE A 665 10.20 4.79 19.42
CA PHE A 665 10.32 3.41 19.90
C PHE A 665 10.14 2.40 18.76
N GLY A 666 9.12 2.59 17.94
CA GLY A 666 8.71 1.60 16.95
C GLY A 666 9.74 1.38 15.85
N PHE A 667 10.28 2.44 15.29
CA PHE A 667 11.30 2.34 14.24
C PHE A 667 12.61 1.76 14.78
N ARG A 668 12.97 2.12 16.00
CA ARG A 668 14.18 1.59 16.64
C ARG A 668 14.02 0.12 17.04
N PHE A 669 12.85 -0.26 17.57
CA PHE A 669 12.57 -1.66 17.93
C PHE A 669 12.54 -2.60 16.73
N GLY A 670 12.01 -2.11 15.59
CA GLY A 670 11.94 -2.86 14.34
C GLY A 670 13.18 -2.76 13.46
N ASP A 671 14.19 -2.01 13.86
CA ASP A 671 15.41 -1.72 13.08
C ASP A 671 15.11 -1.13 11.68
N TYR A 672 14.09 -0.24 11.61
CA TYR A 672 13.61 0.36 10.37
C TYR A 672 14.35 1.64 9.95
N GLY A 673 15.46 1.94 10.57
CA GLY A 673 16.30 3.10 10.29
C GLY A 673 16.78 3.83 11.55
N ALA A 674 17.90 4.50 11.43
CA ALA A 674 18.48 5.29 12.51
C ALA A 674 17.78 6.66 12.58
N PHE A 675 17.76 7.29 13.77
CA PHE A 675 17.39 8.68 13.91
C PHE A 675 18.44 9.55 13.21
N GLY A 676 18.07 10.09 12.04
CA GLY A 676 18.92 11.01 11.33
C GLY A 676 19.05 12.33 12.09
N ASN A 677 17.91 12.99 12.36
CA ASN A 677 17.81 14.29 13.02
C ASN A 677 16.68 14.28 14.06
N PRO A 678 17.00 14.06 15.36
CA PRO A 678 15.98 13.96 16.41
C PRO A 678 15.13 15.22 16.59
N GLU A 679 15.72 16.41 16.40
CA GLU A 679 15.00 17.69 16.54
C GLU A 679 13.95 17.83 15.43
N ALA A 680 14.35 17.49 14.21
CA ALA A 680 13.44 17.46 13.05
C ALA A 680 12.30 16.44 13.26
N VAL A 681 12.61 15.24 13.77
CA VAL A 681 11.62 14.20 14.07
C VAL A 681 10.56 14.69 15.07
N VAL A 682 10.99 15.33 16.18
CA VAL A 682 10.06 15.86 17.19
C VAL A 682 9.17 16.96 16.60
N LEU A 683 9.73 17.87 15.80
CA LEU A 683 8.98 18.96 15.18
C LEU A 683 7.99 18.45 14.13
N VAL A 684 8.41 17.51 13.29
CA VAL A 684 7.54 16.84 12.31
C VAL A 684 6.41 16.13 13.02
N SER A 685 6.72 15.33 14.05
CA SER A 685 5.73 14.61 14.84
C SER A 685 4.70 15.56 15.45
N ALA A 686 5.12 16.72 15.96
CA ALA A 686 4.23 17.73 16.54
C ALA A 686 3.29 18.35 15.49
N LEU A 687 3.84 18.80 14.35
CA LEU A 687 3.06 19.47 13.30
C LEU A 687 2.17 18.48 12.53
N PHE A 688 2.66 17.30 12.24
CA PHE A 688 1.85 16.25 11.58
C PHE A 688 0.68 15.83 12.45
N SER A 689 0.91 15.58 13.74
CA SER A 689 -0.15 15.26 14.70
C SER A 689 -1.18 16.39 14.81
N ALA A 690 -0.74 17.66 14.72
CA ALA A 690 -1.64 18.81 14.73
C ALA A 690 -2.51 18.84 13.46
N ALA A 691 -1.91 18.64 12.30
CA ALA A 691 -2.64 18.62 11.04
C ALA A 691 -3.66 17.46 10.98
N VAL A 692 -3.27 16.26 11.41
CA VAL A 692 -4.16 15.08 11.47
C VAL A 692 -5.31 15.32 12.44
N THR A 693 -5.05 15.89 13.62
CA THR A 693 -6.08 16.20 14.62
C THR A 693 -7.06 17.24 14.09
N ALA A 694 -6.57 18.34 13.50
CA ALA A 694 -7.41 19.36 12.90
C ALA A 694 -8.28 18.81 11.77
N PHE A 695 -7.68 17.99 10.89
CA PHE A 695 -8.39 17.30 9.80
C PHE A 695 -9.50 16.39 10.34
N GLY A 696 -9.19 15.56 11.34
CA GLY A 696 -10.16 14.67 11.96
C GLY A 696 -11.34 15.42 12.59
N LEU A 697 -11.07 16.47 13.35
CA LEU A 697 -12.10 17.30 13.97
C LEU A 697 -12.97 18.01 12.91
N ALA A 698 -12.37 18.52 11.84
CA ALA A 698 -13.10 19.15 10.74
C ALA A 698 -14.03 18.15 10.05
N VAL A 699 -13.52 16.97 9.63
CA VAL A 699 -14.31 15.94 8.96
C VAL A 699 -15.45 15.43 9.85
N VAL A 700 -15.16 15.13 11.12
CA VAL A 700 -16.17 14.61 12.04
C VAL A 700 -17.27 15.64 12.32
N THR A 701 -16.92 16.91 12.50
CA THR A 701 -17.92 17.96 12.73
C THR A 701 -18.75 18.28 11.49
N LEU A 702 -18.19 18.09 10.28
CA LEU A 702 -18.95 18.18 9.03
C LEU A 702 -19.97 17.05 8.91
N LEU A 703 -19.61 15.82 9.28
CA LEU A 703 -20.50 14.65 9.27
C LEU A 703 -21.50 14.68 10.43
N GLY A 704 -21.24 15.47 11.46
CA GLY A 704 -22.09 15.64 12.64
C GLY A 704 -22.18 14.38 13.51
N SER A 705 -23.34 14.17 14.12
CA SER A 705 -23.61 13.02 15.03
C SER A 705 -23.75 11.69 14.30
N ASN A 706 -23.32 11.61 13.05
CA ASN A 706 -23.53 10.44 12.22
C ASN A 706 -22.52 9.35 12.53
N ALA A 707 -23.00 8.12 12.51
CA ALA A 707 -22.19 6.93 12.75
C ALA A 707 -21.16 6.64 11.64
N TRP A 708 -21.29 7.30 10.50
CA TRP A 708 -20.36 7.18 9.40
C TRP A 708 -19.07 7.97 9.59
N ALA A 709 -18.98 8.80 10.64
CA ALA A 709 -17.78 9.58 10.90
C ALA A 709 -16.50 8.71 10.97
N ALA A 710 -16.52 7.62 11.74
CA ALA A 710 -15.37 6.72 11.84
C ALA A 710 -15.11 5.89 10.54
N PRO A 711 -16.11 5.26 9.89
CA PRO A 711 -15.88 4.57 8.62
C PRO A 711 -15.30 5.45 7.52
N VAL A 712 -15.83 6.66 7.34
CA VAL A 712 -15.36 7.59 6.31
C VAL A 712 -13.90 7.98 6.52
N THR A 713 -13.49 8.23 7.76
CA THR A 713 -12.11 8.62 8.06
C THR A 713 -11.12 7.51 7.74
N VAL A 714 -11.48 6.24 7.95
CA VAL A 714 -10.65 5.09 7.59
C VAL A 714 -10.56 4.90 6.07
N ILE A 715 -11.69 5.04 5.37
CA ILE A 715 -11.71 4.94 3.90
C ILE A 715 -10.85 6.03 3.25
N ILE A 716 -10.75 7.21 3.84
CA ILE A 716 -9.87 8.29 3.36
C ILE A 716 -8.39 7.95 3.59
N SER A 717 -8.05 7.33 4.71
CA SER A 717 -6.66 7.10 5.09
C SER A 717 -5.97 6.02 4.24
N ALA A 718 -6.66 4.96 3.84
CA ALA A 718 -6.06 3.85 3.11
C ALA A 718 -5.50 4.24 1.72
N PRO A 719 -6.22 5.00 0.85
CA PRO A 719 -5.70 5.45 -0.43
C PRO A 719 -4.64 6.55 -0.33
N ALA A 720 -4.61 7.27 0.80
CA ALA A 720 -3.70 8.39 0.99
C ALA A 720 -2.23 8.01 0.82
N LEU A 721 -1.84 6.78 1.21
CA LEU A 721 -0.48 6.26 1.01
C LEU A 721 -0.08 6.28 -0.47
N PHE A 722 -0.97 5.85 -1.35
CA PHE A 722 -0.65 5.66 -2.78
C PHE A 722 -0.55 6.95 -3.57
N ILE A 723 -1.25 8.01 -3.12
CA ILE A 723 -1.20 9.35 -3.75
C ILE A 723 -0.26 10.30 -3.02
N SER A 724 0.42 9.87 -1.96
CA SER A 724 1.30 10.71 -1.14
C SER A 724 2.70 10.92 -1.74
N GLY A 725 3.08 10.22 -2.80
CA GLY A 725 4.44 10.19 -3.29
C GLY A 725 5.30 9.03 -2.74
N ALA A 726 4.82 8.28 -1.75
CA ALA A 726 5.57 7.20 -1.12
C ALA A 726 5.73 5.95 -2.01
N VAL A 727 4.67 5.57 -2.72
CA VAL A 727 4.63 4.38 -3.59
C VAL A 727 4.85 4.75 -5.05
N TRP A 728 4.31 5.89 -5.47
CA TRP A 728 4.39 6.41 -6.83
C TRP A 728 4.84 7.86 -6.80
N PRO A 729 5.84 8.28 -7.60
CA PRO A 729 6.37 9.64 -7.59
C PRO A 729 5.26 10.66 -7.85
N LEU A 730 5.26 11.77 -7.09
CA LEU A 730 4.26 12.82 -7.27
C LEU A 730 4.29 13.42 -8.68
N GLU A 731 5.47 13.50 -9.27
CA GLU A 731 5.71 14.03 -10.62
C GLU A 731 5.01 13.21 -11.72
N ASN A 732 4.74 11.94 -11.44
CA ASN A 732 4.10 11.02 -12.38
C ASN A 732 2.63 10.75 -12.05
N LEU A 733 2.08 11.39 -11.01
CA LEU A 733 0.66 11.33 -10.70
C LEU A 733 -0.16 12.22 -11.63
N HIS A 734 -1.39 11.82 -11.89
CA HIS A 734 -2.37 12.67 -12.56
C HIS A 734 -2.68 13.90 -11.69
N TRP A 735 -2.85 15.08 -12.30
CA TRP A 735 -3.06 16.34 -11.60
C TRP A 735 -4.20 16.32 -10.56
N ALA A 736 -5.28 15.56 -10.85
CA ALA A 736 -6.41 15.43 -9.92
C ALA A 736 -6.01 14.67 -8.64
N ALA A 737 -5.17 13.64 -8.75
CA ALA A 737 -4.64 12.91 -7.60
C ALA A 737 -3.67 13.78 -6.80
N ILE A 738 -2.82 14.58 -7.48
CA ILE A 738 -1.95 15.56 -6.82
C ILE A 738 -2.80 16.57 -6.03
N ALA A 739 -3.83 17.15 -6.65
CA ALA A 739 -4.70 18.13 -5.98
C ALA A 739 -5.36 17.57 -4.72
N VAL A 740 -5.85 16.31 -4.77
CA VAL A 740 -6.44 15.64 -3.61
C VAL A 740 -5.36 15.31 -2.57
N SER A 741 -4.20 14.86 -2.99
CA SER A 741 -3.11 14.48 -2.07
C SER A 741 -2.62 15.67 -1.25
N GLN A 742 -2.58 16.89 -1.84
CA GLN A 742 -2.14 18.10 -1.15
C GLN A 742 -3.10 18.53 -0.02
N LEU A 743 -4.34 18.05 -0.03
CA LEU A 743 -5.33 18.31 1.03
C LEU A 743 -5.21 17.31 2.20
N ILE A 744 -4.42 16.25 2.06
CA ILE A 744 -4.33 15.19 3.07
C ILE A 744 -3.03 15.34 3.86
N PRO A 745 -3.08 15.41 5.19
CA PRO A 745 -1.87 15.60 6.02
C PRO A 745 -0.78 14.54 5.81
N THR A 746 -1.15 13.31 5.42
CA THR A 746 -0.17 12.25 5.17
C THR A 746 0.81 12.56 4.05
N THR A 747 0.44 13.35 3.03
CA THR A 747 1.37 13.69 1.94
C THR A 747 2.61 14.44 2.43
N PRO A 748 2.50 15.65 3.02
CA PRO A 748 3.67 16.31 3.61
C PRO A 748 4.21 15.56 4.83
N GLY A 749 3.35 14.84 5.57
CA GLY A 749 3.76 14.11 6.78
C GLY A 749 4.69 12.95 6.49
N ILE A 750 4.39 12.08 5.53
CA ILE A 750 5.25 10.95 5.14
C ILE A 750 6.60 11.46 4.62
N PHE A 751 6.57 12.49 3.76
CA PHE A 751 7.79 13.08 3.22
C PHE A 751 8.70 13.61 4.33
N ALA A 752 8.15 14.46 5.20
CA ALA A 752 8.93 15.08 6.28
C ALA A 752 9.40 14.05 7.33
N SER A 753 8.53 13.08 7.70
CA SER A 753 8.85 12.03 8.66
C SER A 753 10.02 11.16 8.15
N ALA A 754 9.93 10.68 6.94
CA ALA A 754 10.96 9.81 6.38
C ALA A 754 12.27 10.58 6.11
N ALA A 755 12.21 11.82 5.63
CA ALA A 755 13.39 12.66 5.46
C ALA A 755 14.11 12.94 6.79
N ALA A 756 13.35 13.25 7.85
CA ALA A 756 13.93 13.53 9.16
C ALA A 756 14.44 12.26 9.87
N ALA A 757 13.62 11.18 9.88
CA ALA A 757 13.92 9.98 10.65
C ALA A 757 14.92 9.04 9.97
N GLN A 758 14.81 8.86 8.66
CA GLN A 758 15.64 7.91 7.90
C GLN A 758 16.82 8.59 7.21
N ASP A 759 16.57 9.70 6.48
CA ASP A 759 17.57 10.29 5.60
C ASP A 759 18.45 11.33 6.32
N GLY A 760 18.04 11.76 7.53
CA GLY A 760 18.81 12.72 8.33
C GLY A 760 18.81 14.14 7.77
N ALA A 761 17.72 14.53 7.09
CA ALA A 761 17.55 15.85 6.53
C ALA A 761 17.57 16.96 7.60
N GLU A 762 18.10 18.11 7.25
CA GLU A 762 18.08 19.29 8.11
C GLU A 762 16.71 19.97 8.09
N LEU A 763 16.44 20.80 9.12
CA LEU A 763 15.16 21.51 9.22
C LEU A 763 14.86 22.40 8.02
N GLN A 764 15.88 23.01 7.39
CA GLN A 764 15.71 23.85 6.19
C GLN A 764 15.27 23.02 4.98
N ASP A 765 15.66 21.76 4.87
CA ASP A 765 15.30 20.89 3.75
C ASP A 765 13.83 20.47 3.78
N ILE A 766 13.30 20.25 5.00
CA ILE A 766 11.93 19.85 5.21
C ILE A 766 10.96 21.01 5.47
N LEU A 767 11.50 22.26 5.50
CA LEU A 767 10.71 23.47 5.79
C LEU A 767 9.46 23.62 4.91
N PRO A 768 9.49 23.35 3.59
CA PRO A 768 8.28 23.40 2.77
C PRO A 768 7.16 22.46 3.26
N ALA A 769 7.53 21.24 3.67
CA ALA A 769 6.58 20.28 4.20
C ALA A 769 6.03 20.68 5.58
N LEU A 770 6.88 21.26 6.44
CA LEU A 770 6.45 21.79 7.74
C LEU A 770 5.49 22.97 7.58
N LEU A 771 5.76 23.88 6.66
CA LEU A 771 4.83 24.98 6.33
C LEU A 771 3.52 24.47 5.76
N HIS A 772 3.55 23.45 4.92
CA HIS A 772 2.35 22.81 4.40
C HIS A 772 1.51 22.19 5.53
N LEU A 773 2.12 21.46 6.46
CA LEU A 773 1.44 20.91 7.64
C LEU A 773 0.82 22.00 8.51
N LEU A 774 1.52 23.11 8.68
CA LEU A 774 1.01 24.27 9.42
C LEU A 774 -0.20 24.90 8.72
N LEU A 775 -0.15 25.07 7.40
CA LEU A 775 -1.27 25.59 6.60
C LEU A 775 -2.49 24.66 6.68
N LEU A 776 -2.30 23.34 6.57
CA LEU A 776 -3.39 22.38 6.73
C LEU A 776 -3.97 22.41 8.15
N THR A 777 -3.13 22.55 9.17
CA THR A 777 -3.58 22.69 10.57
C THR A 777 -4.46 23.93 10.73
N GLY A 778 -4.03 25.07 10.19
CA GLY A 778 -4.81 26.33 10.22
C GLY A 778 -6.12 26.22 9.45
N PHE A 779 -6.07 25.67 8.24
CA PHE A 779 -7.25 25.51 7.38
C PHE A 779 -8.31 24.61 8.03
N TYR A 780 -7.93 23.39 8.44
CA TYR A 780 -8.86 22.46 9.07
C TYR A 780 -9.29 22.88 10.46
N GLY A 781 -8.39 23.50 11.23
CA GLY A 781 -8.71 24.10 12.52
C GLY A 781 -9.78 25.20 12.39
N LEU A 782 -9.66 26.05 11.37
CA LEU A 782 -10.66 27.06 11.06
C LEU A 782 -12.01 26.43 10.65
N CYS A 783 -11.97 25.42 9.76
CA CYS A 783 -13.17 24.67 9.36
C CYS A 783 -13.89 24.07 10.57
N TYR A 784 -13.14 23.47 11.49
CA TYR A 784 -13.65 22.89 12.73
C TYR A 784 -14.35 23.96 13.60
N VAL A 785 -13.68 25.07 13.87
CA VAL A 785 -14.21 26.13 14.74
C VAL A 785 -15.45 26.75 14.13
N LEU A 786 -15.43 27.07 12.82
CA LEU A 786 -16.58 27.67 12.13
C LEU A 786 -17.77 26.71 12.12
N ARG A 787 -17.52 25.40 11.93
CA ARG A 787 -18.58 24.40 11.92
C ARG A 787 -19.22 24.23 13.30
N ILE A 788 -18.42 24.13 14.36
CA ILE A 788 -18.92 24.05 15.73
C ILE A 788 -19.73 25.33 16.07
N ALA A 789 -19.24 26.51 15.70
CA ALA A 789 -19.95 27.76 15.89
C ALA A 789 -21.31 27.84 15.15
N SER A 790 -21.39 27.17 13.97
CA SER A 790 -22.62 27.10 13.18
C SER A 790 -23.66 26.12 13.70
N MET A 791 -23.27 25.18 14.56
CA MET A 791 -24.17 24.21 15.21
C MET A 791 -25.02 24.90 16.29
N LYS A 792 -25.85 25.88 15.87
CA LYS A 792 -26.71 26.64 16.77
C LYS A 792 -27.84 25.76 17.33
N ARG A 793 -27.96 25.84 18.64
CA ARG A 793 -29.09 25.70 19.59
C ARG A 793 -30.35 24.99 19.13
N PRO A 794 -30.70 23.88 19.79
CA PRO A 794 -32.08 23.35 19.79
C PRO A 794 -33.11 24.26 20.50
N GLU A 795 -32.67 25.25 21.30
CA GLU A 795 -33.54 26.05 22.16
C GLU A 795 -34.38 27.10 21.36
N ALA A 796 -33.96 27.54 20.17
CA ALA A 796 -34.73 28.51 19.39
C ALA A 796 -35.95 27.88 18.66
N LEU A 797 -36.00 26.55 18.57
CA LEU A 797 -37.15 25.86 17.92
C LEU A 797 -38.19 25.35 18.95
N GLN A 798 -37.87 25.25 20.22
CA GLN A 798 -38.86 24.93 21.26
C GLN A 798 -39.72 26.13 21.66
N GLY A 799 -39.14 27.35 21.67
CA GLY A 799 -39.95 28.57 21.91
C GLY A 799 -40.92 28.94 20.82
N ALA A 800 -40.65 28.54 19.57
CA ALA A 800 -41.55 28.80 18.44
C ALA A 800 -42.66 27.74 18.31
N ALA A 801 -42.56 26.59 19.00
CA ALA A 801 -43.63 25.59 19.01
C ALA A 801 -44.61 25.78 20.18
N GLU A 802 -44.23 26.50 21.22
CA GLU A 802 -45.15 26.90 22.34
C GLU A 802 -45.99 28.12 22.03
N ASP A 803 -45.59 28.95 21.07
CA ASP A 803 -46.38 30.13 20.62
C ASP A 803 -47.42 29.79 19.52
N VAL A 804 -47.60 28.50 19.16
CA VAL A 804 -48.54 28.04 18.10
C VAL A 804 -49.52 26.96 18.63
N VAL A 805 -49.72 26.87 19.93
CA VAL A 805 -50.79 26.01 20.48
C VAL A 805 -51.83 26.88 21.16
#